data_17fa868ff1d20605125a0d71f6f7cdd8
#
_entry.id   17fa868ff1d20605125a0d71f6f7cdd8
#
_cell.length_a   1.000
_cell.length_b   1.000
_cell.length_c   1.000
_cell.angle_alpha   90.00
_cell.angle_beta   90.00
_cell.angle_gamma   90.00
#
_symmetry.space_group_name_H-M   'P 1'
#
loop_
_entity.id
_entity.type
_entity.pdbx_description
1 polymer ?
#
loop_
_entity_poly.entity_id
_entity_poly.type
_entity_poly.pdbx_seq_one_letter_code
_entity_poly.pdbx_strand_id
1 'polypeptide(L)'
;MIITALAEKESQGIEYYLALSETTSTRDTVTTLAKKQGYLEIKACKYLNNNTLIITWAKGHLVRLKEPEEYNEKWKDWSLENLPIVPDNFEYVVDEKRKRQYDIVEKKLKIAQQIIWAGDIDREGSYISYLICKQAKVWNDERKTFKSLWIDDLTAKPIRKGFQNLKDIDYRYLQAQEAQARAIADWLLGMNSSRYLSKSLEKKLGLRVPEKEGKIASGRIISPTTYFIYQREQERENFVERAYYELEGTFTHPNGTYTGKYIPADITYTKGERKGKKWKGDCDTREQWEKLIANPSFIGQFDKGEIIELEKELKESRSPRLYSLSDMQKAMDKKLGISPSETLAFLQELYETDRYVTYPRTSSNHISVERFEYLHESLYTMTQLVDIPLSECVQSGKVDGFYVNNKKAAVHAGLTPTTEFPTMEEIASWSNEKRTIYMEVLKRSMAIFLHKYQYEQTTIITQVGNGKFQTIGRVTAHKGWKILWEDKEVLFDIDSVEEKPLIKVALNDLVTPQLTPIEKHTSKPQLYTEGTLIDAMETAGRHFEDEELRAIMKETQGLGTEATRAPTLEKIKNNHWYVVKKGRIHLTELGRLLCQSYSSVKILSDAQTTALWEQSLKKISNGENTKERFLANIIRYLNRESDKNLFNDLDNSMNKVDYLLYKEYMEKLRQSATGEVGECPKCHAPVRYITSKNKKVFLKCQNGLLTQEQLANGEVASCDFFLNMEVASKKLTEKMARDLLTKRRTSLVKGFKKSNNQGTFDARIILNDDLKLSFEKG
;
A
#
# COMPACT_ATOMS: atom_id res chain seq x y z
N MET A 1 -32.19 19.25 26.64
CA MET A 1 -31.01 18.37 26.90
C MET A 1 -29.85 18.85 26.05
N ILE A 2 -28.61 18.79 26.55
CA ILE A 2 -27.39 19.09 25.79
C ILE A 2 -26.82 17.77 25.28
N ILE A 3 -26.69 17.65 23.97
CA ILE A 3 -26.10 16.51 23.27
C ILE A 3 -24.77 16.96 22.66
N THR A 4 -23.70 16.19 22.83
CA THR A 4 -22.43 16.46 22.19
C THR A 4 -22.07 15.36 21.20
N ALA A 5 -21.92 15.72 19.93
CA ALA A 5 -21.38 14.85 18.88
C ALA A 5 -19.84 15.05 18.79
N LEU A 6 -19.11 13.97 18.99
CA LEU A 6 -17.65 13.92 18.89
C LEU A 6 -17.25 13.31 17.54
N ALA A 7 -16.90 14.18 16.59
CA ALA A 7 -16.35 13.77 15.29
C ALA A 7 -14.85 13.46 15.38
N GLU A 8 -14.31 12.74 14.42
CA GLU A 8 -12.88 12.44 14.36
C GLU A 8 -12.07 13.61 13.78
N LYS A 9 -12.69 14.36 12.88
CA LYS A 9 -12.04 15.45 12.13
C LYS A 9 -12.91 16.71 12.10
N GLU A 10 -12.24 17.85 11.96
CA GLU A 10 -12.90 19.16 11.83
C GLU A 10 -13.83 19.21 10.62
N SER A 11 -13.41 18.67 9.48
CA SER A 11 -14.20 18.59 8.25
C SER A 11 -15.54 17.90 8.47
N GLN A 12 -15.54 16.72 9.12
CA GLN A 12 -16.77 16.00 9.46
C GLN A 12 -17.69 16.84 10.34
N GLY A 13 -17.14 17.50 11.38
CA GLY A 13 -17.91 18.36 12.26
C GLY A 13 -18.59 19.53 11.53
N ILE A 14 -17.91 20.11 10.54
CA ILE A 14 -18.46 21.16 9.68
C ILE A 14 -19.63 20.62 8.84
N GLU A 15 -19.48 19.44 8.23
CA GLU A 15 -20.56 18.82 7.44
C GLU A 15 -21.78 18.49 8.29
N TYR A 16 -21.58 17.97 9.49
CA TYR A 16 -22.68 17.71 10.42
C TYR A 16 -23.42 19.00 10.76
N TYR A 17 -22.70 20.07 11.02
CA TYR A 17 -23.31 21.36 11.30
C TYR A 17 -24.10 21.90 10.09
N LEU A 18 -23.51 21.92 8.91
CA LEU A 18 -24.17 22.40 7.68
C LEU A 18 -25.43 21.59 7.35
N ALA A 19 -25.36 20.25 7.51
CA ALA A 19 -26.47 19.38 7.23
C ALA A 19 -27.63 19.53 8.22
N LEU A 20 -27.35 19.81 9.50
CA LEU A 20 -28.32 19.76 10.59
C LEU A 20 -28.85 21.14 11.02
N SER A 21 -28.10 22.22 10.80
CA SER A 21 -28.45 23.58 11.28
C SER A 21 -29.44 24.29 10.37
N GLU A 22 -29.60 23.88 9.11
CA GLU A 22 -30.40 24.59 8.10
C GLU A 22 -29.99 26.06 7.95
N THR A 23 -28.72 26.37 8.27
CA THR A 23 -28.15 27.71 8.16
C THR A 23 -28.02 28.15 6.71
N THR A 24 -28.19 29.45 6.47
CA THR A 24 -27.87 30.12 5.19
C THR A 24 -26.38 30.51 5.10
N SER A 25 -25.60 30.28 6.16
CA SER A 25 -24.17 30.59 6.20
C SER A 25 -23.39 29.74 5.19
N THR A 26 -22.46 30.38 4.51
CA THR A 26 -21.55 29.66 3.59
C THR A 26 -20.60 28.72 4.35
N ARG A 27 -20.11 27.72 3.68
CA ARG A 27 -19.11 26.76 4.22
C ARG A 27 -17.88 27.53 4.79
N ASP A 28 -17.37 28.54 4.10
CA ASP A 28 -16.19 29.29 4.53
C ASP A 28 -16.44 30.03 5.85
N THR A 29 -17.63 30.61 6.01
CA THR A 29 -18.05 31.27 7.27
C THR A 29 -18.08 30.24 8.41
N VAL A 30 -18.68 29.06 8.20
CA VAL A 30 -18.76 27.99 9.20
C VAL A 30 -17.35 27.45 9.51
N THR A 31 -16.50 27.26 8.51
CA THR A 31 -15.12 26.81 8.69
C THR A 31 -14.29 27.80 9.51
N THR A 32 -14.45 29.10 9.25
CA THR A 32 -13.78 30.16 10.04
C THR A 32 -14.22 30.13 11.50
N LEU A 33 -15.51 29.97 11.75
CA LEU A 33 -16.07 29.84 13.10
C LEU A 33 -15.55 28.59 13.80
N ALA A 34 -15.54 27.43 13.10
CA ALA A 34 -15.04 26.17 13.59
C ALA A 34 -13.56 26.25 14.03
N LYS A 35 -12.70 26.81 13.18
CA LYS A 35 -11.26 27.03 13.51
C LYS A 35 -11.06 27.93 14.72
N LYS A 36 -11.90 28.98 14.88
CA LYS A 36 -11.82 29.91 16.00
C LYS A 36 -12.24 29.26 17.33
N GLN A 37 -13.35 28.53 17.33
CA GLN A 37 -13.99 28.04 18.55
C GLN A 37 -13.61 26.58 18.92
N GLY A 38 -13.27 25.72 17.94
CA GLY A 38 -13.02 24.29 18.13
C GLY A 38 -14.30 23.48 18.34
N TYR A 39 -15.47 24.08 18.16
CA TYR A 39 -16.78 23.44 18.19
C TYR A 39 -17.82 24.29 17.45
N LEU A 40 -18.98 23.71 17.15
CA LEU A 40 -20.15 24.36 16.57
C LEU A 40 -21.39 24.01 17.41
N GLU A 41 -22.42 24.88 17.45
CA GLU A 41 -23.62 24.69 18.30
C GLU A 41 -24.88 24.94 17.51
N ILE A 42 -25.88 24.04 17.66
CA ILE A 42 -27.25 24.16 17.14
C ILE A 42 -28.19 24.14 18.35
N LYS A 43 -28.86 25.27 18.67
CA LYS A 43 -29.68 25.38 19.88
C LYS A 43 -30.90 24.48 19.91
N ALA A 44 -31.54 24.27 18.77
CA ALA A 44 -32.72 23.39 18.63
C ALA A 44 -32.59 22.54 17.38
N CYS A 45 -31.89 21.42 17.49
CA CYS A 45 -31.68 20.51 16.39
C CYS A 45 -32.94 19.64 16.16
N LYS A 46 -33.66 19.89 15.07
CA LYS A 46 -34.92 19.16 14.75
C LYS A 46 -34.70 17.65 14.55
N TYR A 47 -33.50 17.25 14.14
CA TYR A 47 -33.13 15.84 13.94
C TYR A 47 -32.83 15.10 15.26
N LEU A 48 -32.78 15.82 16.37
CA LEU A 48 -32.55 15.32 17.73
C LEU A 48 -33.61 15.87 18.69
N ASN A 49 -34.89 15.84 18.31
CA ASN A 49 -36.04 16.26 19.12
C ASN A 49 -35.91 17.69 19.70
N ASN A 50 -35.37 18.61 18.91
CA ASN A 50 -35.14 20.00 19.27
C ASN A 50 -34.22 20.21 20.49
N ASN A 51 -33.35 19.22 20.78
CA ASN A 51 -32.31 19.36 21.79
C ASN A 51 -31.16 20.26 21.28
N THR A 52 -30.38 20.82 22.21
CA THR A 52 -29.14 21.54 21.88
C THR A 52 -28.09 20.54 21.47
N LEU A 53 -27.58 20.68 20.24
CA LEU A 53 -26.49 19.86 19.73
C LEU A 53 -25.19 20.67 19.68
N ILE A 54 -24.17 20.22 20.38
CA ILE A 54 -22.80 20.70 20.27
C ILE A 54 -22.02 19.71 19.41
N ILE A 55 -21.37 20.17 18.38
CA ILE A 55 -20.52 19.38 17.51
C ILE A 55 -19.08 19.81 17.79
N THR A 56 -18.25 18.86 18.22
CA THR A 56 -16.82 19.06 18.43
C THR A 56 -16.06 17.92 17.79
N TRP A 57 -14.74 18.02 17.70
CA TRP A 57 -13.93 17.04 16.96
C TRP A 57 -12.57 16.81 17.57
N ALA A 58 -12.04 15.64 17.33
CA ALA A 58 -10.63 15.35 17.47
C ALA A 58 -9.81 15.94 16.30
N LYS A 59 -8.50 15.89 16.38
CA LYS A 59 -7.57 16.17 15.26
C LYS A 59 -6.63 14.96 15.12
N GLY A 60 -7.23 13.79 14.82
CA GLY A 60 -6.60 12.49 15.03
C GLY A 60 -6.50 12.18 16.54
N HIS A 61 -5.51 11.41 16.98
CA HIS A 61 -5.35 11.10 18.41
C HIS A 61 -5.02 12.34 19.24
N LEU A 62 -5.95 12.77 20.12
CA LEU A 62 -5.71 13.79 21.16
C LEU A 62 -5.07 13.20 22.40
N VAL A 63 -5.19 11.88 22.57
CA VAL A 63 -4.70 11.11 23.72
C VAL A 63 -3.84 9.97 23.19
N ARG A 64 -2.67 9.75 23.80
CA ARG A 64 -1.72 8.70 23.44
C ARG A 64 -1.30 7.87 24.63
N LEU A 65 -0.78 6.68 24.41
CA LEU A 65 -0.03 5.94 25.43
C LEU A 65 1.19 6.76 25.86
N LYS A 66 1.55 6.65 27.12
CA LYS A 66 2.81 7.19 27.62
C LYS A 66 4.00 6.56 26.90
N GLU A 67 5.06 7.34 26.70
CA GLU A 67 6.36 6.83 26.24
C GLU A 67 7.05 6.10 27.41
N PRO A 68 8.01 5.19 27.15
CA PRO A 68 8.67 4.43 28.21
C PRO A 68 9.22 5.29 29.35
N GLU A 69 9.88 6.40 29.03
CA GLU A 69 10.46 7.33 30.02
C GLU A 69 9.40 8.05 30.87
N GLU A 70 8.16 8.17 30.40
CA GLU A 70 7.04 8.74 31.16
C GLU A 70 6.48 7.78 32.22
N TYR A 71 6.83 6.47 32.15
CA TYR A 71 6.53 5.48 33.19
C TYR A 71 7.68 5.34 34.19
N ASN A 72 8.93 5.27 33.65
CA ASN A 72 10.11 5.09 34.48
C ASN A 72 11.32 5.71 33.79
N GLU A 73 12.02 6.63 34.48
CA GLU A 73 13.16 7.37 33.93
C GLU A 73 14.31 6.45 33.46
N LYS A 74 14.48 5.25 34.06
CA LYS A 74 15.46 4.27 33.59
C LYS A 74 15.28 3.87 32.13
N TRP A 75 14.04 3.90 31.63
CA TRP A 75 13.71 3.54 30.26
C TRP A 75 14.01 4.66 29.25
N LYS A 76 14.48 5.82 29.68
CA LYS A 76 15.03 6.85 28.81
C LYS A 76 16.35 6.38 28.17
N ASP A 77 17.14 5.64 28.92
CA ASP A 77 18.33 5.01 28.38
C ASP A 77 18.04 3.73 27.62
N TRP A 78 18.53 3.68 26.39
CA TRP A 78 18.39 2.52 25.49
C TRP A 78 19.48 1.49 25.79
N SER A 79 19.49 0.89 26.97
CA SER A 79 20.40 -0.20 27.30
C SER A 79 19.68 -1.55 27.22
N LEU A 80 20.43 -2.63 26.97
CA LEU A 80 19.90 -4.00 26.95
C LEU A 80 19.49 -4.47 28.35
N GLU A 81 20.03 -3.85 29.39
CA GLU A 81 19.75 -4.17 30.80
C GLU A 81 18.38 -3.63 31.23
N ASN A 82 17.91 -2.56 30.58
CA ASN A 82 16.60 -1.96 30.86
C ASN A 82 15.43 -2.67 30.16
N LEU A 83 15.69 -3.77 29.45
CA LEU A 83 14.66 -4.60 28.80
C LEU A 83 14.33 -5.82 29.69
N PRO A 84 13.07 -6.30 29.71
CA PRO A 84 11.93 -5.80 28.95
C PRO A 84 11.33 -4.53 29.51
N ILE A 85 10.72 -3.73 28.63
CA ILE A 85 9.87 -2.59 28.98
C ILE A 85 8.43 -3.11 29.07
N VAL A 86 7.96 -3.28 30.29
CA VAL A 86 6.59 -3.72 30.60
C VAL A 86 6.09 -2.89 31.78
N PRO A 87 5.26 -1.86 31.55
CA PRO A 87 4.63 -1.10 32.62
C PRO A 87 3.63 -1.96 33.42
N ASP A 88 3.53 -1.74 34.74
CA ASP A 88 2.54 -2.41 35.59
C ASP A 88 1.10 -2.08 35.15
N ASN A 89 0.88 -0.83 34.71
CA ASN A 89 -0.39 -0.35 34.20
C ASN A 89 -0.15 0.53 32.97
N PHE A 90 -0.99 0.35 31.93
CA PHE A 90 -0.93 1.19 30.73
C PHE A 90 -1.71 2.48 30.93
N GLU A 91 -1.00 3.59 30.91
CA GLU A 91 -1.51 4.93 31.13
C GLU A 91 -1.52 5.77 29.86
N TYR A 92 -2.40 6.76 29.84
CA TYR A 92 -2.62 7.64 28.71
C TYR A 92 -2.42 9.09 29.10
N VAL A 93 -1.89 9.88 28.17
CA VAL A 93 -1.66 11.31 28.34
C VAL A 93 -2.21 12.08 27.16
N VAL A 94 -2.57 13.33 27.38
CA VAL A 94 -2.96 14.26 26.33
C VAL A 94 -1.72 14.64 25.54
N ASP A 95 -1.80 14.64 24.22
CA ASP A 95 -0.72 15.12 23.34
C ASP A 95 -0.62 16.65 23.50
N GLU A 96 0.51 17.13 24.03
CA GLU A 96 0.77 18.53 24.29
C GLU A 96 0.55 19.45 23.05
N LYS A 97 0.90 18.95 21.86
CA LYS A 97 0.69 19.68 20.61
C LYS A 97 -0.79 19.90 20.29
N ARG A 98 -1.67 19.09 20.88
CA ARG A 98 -3.12 19.07 20.63
C ARG A 98 -3.95 19.45 21.86
N LYS A 99 -3.29 19.83 22.93
CA LYS A 99 -3.90 20.13 24.22
C LYS A 99 -5.03 21.16 24.13
N ARG A 100 -4.85 22.25 23.36
CA ARG A 100 -5.90 23.25 23.16
C ARG A 100 -7.21 22.63 22.67
N GLN A 101 -7.16 21.74 21.67
CA GLN A 101 -8.38 21.11 21.15
C GLN A 101 -8.94 20.11 22.16
N TYR A 102 -8.09 19.36 22.85
CA TYR A 102 -8.52 18.45 23.90
C TYR A 102 -9.29 19.18 25.01
N ASP A 103 -8.78 20.30 25.50
CA ASP A 103 -9.42 21.10 26.56
C ASP A 103 -10.81 21.63 26.15
N ILE A 104 -10.99 21.95 24.87
CA ILE A 104 -12.30 22.33 24.32
C ILE A 104 -13.25 21.13 24.32
N VAL A 105 -12.80 20.00 23.75
CA VAL A 105 -13.58 18.77 23.68
C VAL A 105 -13.99 18.31 25.08
N GLU A 106 -13.07 18.24 26.03
CA GLU A 106 -13.32 17.85 27.41
C GLU A 106 -14.44 18.71 28.07
N LYS A 107 -14.36 20.05 27.92
CA LYS A 107 -15.39 20.97 28.44
C LYS A 107 -16.77 20.66 27.85
N LYS A 108 -16.84 20.36 26.54
CA LYS A 108 -18.11 20.10 25.86
C LYS A 108 -18.68 18.72 26.23
N LEU A 109 -17.82 17.72 26.43
CA LEU A 109 -18.24 16.39 26.90
C LEU A 109 -18.74 16.44 28.34
N LYS A 110 -18.13 17.24 29.23
CA LYS A 110 -18.53 17.35 30.63
C LYS A 110 -19.93 17.92 30.82
N ILE A 111 -20.34 18.90 30.00
CA ILE A 111 -21.69 19.50 30.09
C ILE A 111 -22.80 18.70 29.41
N ALA A 112 -22.45 17.75 28.54
CA ALA A 112 -23.42 16.93 27.80
C ALA A 112 -24.11 15.92 28.70
N GLN A 113 -25.42 15.69 28.52
CA GLN A 113 -26.15 14.55 29.07
C GLN A 113 -26.07 13.33 28.13
N GLN A 114 -25.99 13.57 26.82
CA GLN A 114 -25.77 12.49 25.84
C GLN A 114 -24.54 12.80 24.98
N ILE A 115 -23.74 11.79 24.74
CA ILE A 115 -22.53 11.86 23.91
C ILE A 115 -22.73 10.91 22.70
N ILE A 116 -22.54 11.45 21.50
CA ILE A 116 -22.60 10.69 20.25
C ILE A 116 -21.17 10.50 19.73
N TRP A 117 -20.72 9.26 19.58
CA TRP A 117 -19.49 8.97 18.85
C TRP A 117 -19.77 9.09 17.36
N ALA A 118 -19.32 10.16 16.78
CA ALA A 118 -19.59 10.57 15.39
C ALA A 118 -18.33 10.60 14.52
N GLY A 119 -17.28 9.88 14.91
CA GLY A 119 -16.09 9.63 14.09
C GLY A 119 -16.32 8.48 13.11
N ASP A 120 -15.30 8.19 12.30
CA ASP A 120 -15.30 7.10 11.32
C ASP A 120 -15.75 5.76 11.95
N ILE A 121 -16.51 4.96 11.20
CA ILE A 121 -17.12 3.70 11.71
C ILE A 121 -16.13 2.53 11.66
N ASP A 122 -14.90 2.76 11.95
CA ASP A 122 -13.88 1.72 12.10
C ASP A 122 -13.42 1.59 13.57
N ARG A 123 -12.56 0.61 13.84
CA ARG A 123 -12.02 0.39 15.19
C ARG A 123 -11.13 1.53 15.67
N GLU A 124 -10.51 2.29 14.75
CA GLU A 124 -9.65 3.43 15.07
C GLU A 124 -10.47 4.62 15.53
N GLY A 125 -11.50 5.03 14.77
CA GLY A 125 -12.43 6.10 15.16
C GLY A 125 -13.17 5.78 16.47
N SER A 126 -13.48 4.50 16.71
CA SER A 126 -14.04 4.03 17.99
C SER A 126 -13.04 4.20 19.14
N TYR A 127 -11.77 3.88 18.91
CA TYR A 127 -10.71 4.00 19.88
C TYR A 127 -10.38 5.45 20.24
N ILE A 128 -10.30 6.32 19.25
CA ILE A 128 -10.11 7.77 19.45
C ILE A 128 -11.20 8.32 20.37
N SER A 129 -12.47 8.04 20.03
CA SER A 129 -13.62 8.51 20.81
C SER A 129 -13.61 7.96 22.25
N TYR A 130 -13.32 6.67 22.42
CA TYR A 130 -13.22 6.03 23.73
C TYR A 130 -12.13 6.66 24.60
N LEU A 131 -10.91 6.82 24.06
CA LEU A 131 -9.79 7.39 24.83
C LEU A 131 -10.08 8.82 25.28
N ILE A 132 -10.66 9.63 24.41
CA ILE A 132 -11.05 11.01 24.76
C ILE A 132 -12.09 11.00 25.89
N CYS A 133 -13.16 10.19 25.78
CA CYS A 133 -14.18 10.09 26.82
C CYS A 133 -13.61 9.56 28.15
N LYS A 134 -12.69 8.59 28.11
CA LYS A 134 -12.01 8.04 29.28
C LYS A 134 -11.12 9.08 29.93
N GLN A 135 -10.29 9.80 29.17
CA GLN A 135 -9.38 10.82 29.66
C GLN A 135 -10.13 12.02 30.23
N ALA A 136 -11.26 12.40 29.63
CA ALA A 136 -12.16 13.45 30.15
C ALA A 136 -12.97 13.01 31.38
N LYS A 137 -12.84 11.74 31.82
CA LYS A 137 -13.54 11.13 32.96
C LYS A 137 -15.07 11.14 32.82
N VAL A 138 -15.58 11.10 31.57
CA VAL A 138 -17.02 11.07 31.30
C VAL A 138 -17.54 9.67 30.98
N TRP A 139 -16.67 8.72 30.65
CA TRP A 139 -17.07 7.37 30.25
C TRP A 139 -17.81 6.59 31.34
N ASN A 140 -17.37 6.74 32.58
CA ASN A 140 -17.97 6.05 33.75
C ASN A 140 -18.95 6.95 34.55
N ASP A 141 -19.41 8.05 33.97
CA ASP A 141 -20.41 8.93 34.59
C ASP A 141 -21.83 8.41 34.26
N GLU A 142 -22.47 7.77 35.25
CA GLU A 142 -23.82 7.17 35.11
C GLU A 142 -24.91 8.15 34.67
N ARG A 143 -24.65 9.46 34.82
CA ARG A 143 -25.58 10.52 34.37
C ARG A 143 -25.57 10.76 32.88
N LYS A 144 -24.67 10.08 32.15
CA LYS A 144 -24.44 10.28 30.71
C LYS A 144 -24.87 9.05 29.92
N THR A 145 -25.47 9.31 28.77
CA THR A 145 -25.81 8.26 27.79
C THR A 145 -24.89 8.38 26.59
N PHE A 146 -24.59 7.23 25.99
CA PHE A 146 -23.74 7.16 24.81
C PHE A 146 -24.49 6.58 23.62
N LYS A 147 -24.33 7.16 22.45
CA LYS A 147 -24.87 6.70 21.19
C LYS A 147 -23.79 6.74 20.10
N SER A 148 -24.06 6.05 19.01
CA SER A 148 -23.16 5.95 17.87
C SER A 148 -23.83 6.45 16.59
N LEU A 149 -23.16 7.31 15.84
CA LEU A 149 -23.52 7.71 14.49
C LEU A 149 -22.92 6.72 13.47
N TRP A 150 -23.73 6.25 12.51
CA TRP A 150 -23.30 5.33 11.45
C TRP A 150 -23.61 5.92 10.08
N ILE A 151 -22.59 6.50 9.44
CA ILE A 151 -22.67 7.06 8.08
C ILE A 151 -21.33 6.81 7.36
N ASP A 152 -21.40 6.55 6.07
CA ASP A 152 -20.26 6.37 5.17
C ASP A 152 -20.21 7.43 4.05
N ASP A 153 -21.08 8.45 4.16
CA ASP A 153 -21.30 9.49 3.18
C ASP A 153 -21.57 10.82 3.94
N LEU A 154 -20.77 11.85 3.65
CA LEU A 154 -20.83 13.16 4.32
C LEU A 154 -21.76 14.16 3.65
N THR A 155 -22.63 13.72 2.75
CA THR A 155 -23.66 14.59 2.18
C THR A 155 -24.86 14.77 3.14
N ALA A 156 -25.66 15.82 2.93
CA ALA A 156 -26.65 16.23 3.90
C ALA A 156 -27.74 15.17 4.20
N LYS A 157 -28.18 14.39 3.19
CA LYS A 157 -29.26 13.42 3.36
C LYS A 157 -28.83 12.23 4.26
N PRO A 158 -27.70 11.53 4.02
CA PRO A 158 -27.18 10.52 4.92
C PRO A 158 -26.91 11.02 6.34
N ILE A 159 -26.32 12.21 6.49
CA ILE A 159 -26.08 12.83 7.82
C ILE A 159 -27.40 12.97 8.59
N ARG A 160 -28.43 13.59 8.00
CA ARG A 160 -29.74 13.80 8.63
C ARG A 160 -30.36 12.47 9.05
N LYS A 161 -30.36 11.48 8.15
CA LYS A 161 -30.87 10.14 8.42
C LYS A 161 -30.10 9.44 9.54
N GLY A 162 -28.78 9.57 9.57
CA GLY A 162 -27.92 8.99 10.60
C GLY A 162 -28.19 9.56 11.98
N PHE A 163 -28.34 10.89 12.12
CA PHE A 163 -28.65 11.53 13.40
C PHE A 163 -30.07 11.22 13.89
N GLN A 164 -31.01 10.93 13.01
CA GLN A 164 -32.35 10.44 13.37
C GLN A 164 -32.35 8.97 13.82
N ASN A 165 -31.36 8.18 13.41
CA ASN A 165 -31.28 6.74 13.64
C ASN A 165 -29.98 6.34 14.35
N LEU A 166 -29.66 7.02 15.45
CA LEU A 166 -28.50 6.71 16.28
C LEU A 166 -28.57 5.28 16.81
N LYS A 167 -27.46 4.58 16.77
CA LYS A 167 -27.32 3.20 17.27
C LYS A 167 -26.76 3.16 18.69
N ASP A 168 -26.89 2.02 19.36
CA ASP A 168 -26.28 1.78 20.65
C ASP A 168 -24.75 1.73 20.54
N ILE A 169 -24.08 2.00 21.65
CA ILE A 169 -22.63 2.17 21.71
C ILE A 169 -21.86 0.85 21.81
N ASP A 170 -22.52 -0.24 22.22
CA ASP A 170 -21.87 -1.48 22.65
C ASP A 170 -20.89 -2.05 21.62
N TYR A 171 -21.29 -2.13 20.36
CA TYR A 171 -20.42 -2.63 19.31
C TYR A 171 -19.18 -1.74 19.12
N ARG A 172 -19.35 -0.41 19.13
CA ARG A 172 -18.22 0.54 19.03
C ARG A 172 -17.32 0.49 20.24
N TYR A 173 -17.86 0.23 21.42
CA TYR A 173 -17.07 0.00 22.63
C TYR A 173 -16.20 -1.25 22.49
N LEU A 174 -16.74 -2.37 22.02
CA LEU A 174 -15.97 -3.59 21.78
C LEU A 174 -14.88 -3.38 20.71
N GLN A 175 -15.17 -2.65 19.64
CA GLN A 175 -14.16 -2.23 18.67
C GLN A 175 -13.04 -1.40 19.31
N ALA A 176 -13.38 -0.48 20.21
CA ALA A 176 -12.41 0.32 20.94
C ALA A 176 -11.53 -0.54 21.86
N GLN A 177 -12.07 -1.59 22.52
CA GLN A 177 -11.30 -2.54 23.31
C GLN A 177 -10.34 -3.38 22.45
N GLU A 178 -10.78 -3.83 21.26
CA GLU A 178 -9.94 -4.49 20.27
C GLU A 178 -8.77 -3.59 19.86
N ALA A 179 -9.05 -2.35 19.49
CA ALA A 179 -8.04 -1.39 19.06
C ALA A 179 -7.07 -1.01 20.21
N GLN A 180 -7.57 -0.88 21.43
CA GLN A 180 -6.75 -0.64 22.61
C GLN A 180 -5.79 -1.82 22.86
N ALA A 181 -6.29 -3.05 22.83
CA ALA A 181 -5.46 -4.25 23.00
C ALA A 181 -4.36 -4.31 21.92
N ARG A 182 -4.71 -4.02 20.69
CA ARG A 182 -3.77 -3.94 19.56
C ARG A 182 -2.70 -2.86 19.78
N ALA A 183 -3.11 -1.64 20.13
CA ALA A 183 -2.18 -0.53 20.32
C ALA A 183 -1.16 -0.83 21.44
N ILE A 184 -1.61 -1.40 22.58
CA ILE A 184 -0.73 -1.81 23.68
C ILE A 184 0.22 -2.93 23.25
N ALA A 185 -0.28 -3.95 22.55
CA ALA A 185 0.54 -5.08 22.09
C ALA A 185 1.59 -4.66 21.07
N ASP A 186 1.20 -3.81 20.09
CA ASP A 186 2.12 -3.26 19.10
C ASP A 186 3.17 -2.33 19.75
N TRP A 187 2.78 -1.57 20.80
CA TRP A 187 3.71 -0.77 21.59
C TRP A 187 4.71 -1.65 22.37
N LEU A 188 4.23 -2.69 23.07
CA LEU A 188 5.07 -3.64 23.81
C LEU A 188 6.08 -4.32 22.88
N LEU A 189 5.61 -4.90 21.79
CA LEU A 189 6.48 -5.58 20.84
C LEU A 189 7.47 -4.60 20.20
N GLY A 190 6.97 -3.46 19.69
CA GLY A 190 7.79 -2.48 18.98
C GLY A 190 8.88 -1.86 19.86
N MET A 191 8.56 -1.46 21.10
CA MET A 191 9.54 -0.86 22.00
C MET A 191 10.63 -1.85 22.39
N ASN A 192 10.27 -3.07 22.73
CA ASN A 192 11.24 -4.08 23.15
C ASN A 192 12.10 -4.59 22.00
N SER A 193 11.49 -4.99 20.87
CA SER A 193 12.24 -5.53 19.74
C SER A 193 13.10 -4.47 19.05
N SER A 194 12.60 -3.24 18.87
CA SER A 194 13.36 -2.19 18.19
C SER A 194 14.60 -1.77 19.00
N ARG A 195 14.45 -1.59 20.32
CA ARG A 195 15.59 -1.23 21.18
C ARG A 195 16.61 -2.36 21.26
N TYR A 196 16.13 -3.61 21.38
CA TYR A 196 17.02 -4.77 21.40
C TYR A 196 17.82 -4.89 20.09
N LEU A 197 17.16 -4.83 18.94
CA LEU A 197 17.82 -4.87 17.62
C LEU A 197 18.83 -3.71 17.48
N SER A 198 18.43 -2.48 17.82
CA SER A 198 19.32 -1.32 17.72
C SER A 198 20.61 -1.52 18.51
N LYS A 199 20.49 -1.89 19.79
CA LYS A 199 21.67 -2.03 20.67
C LYS A 199 22.52 -3.25 20.37
N SER A 200 21.89 -4.37 20.02
CA SER A 200 22.62 -5.58 19.64
C SER A 200 23.33 -5.41 18.32
N LEU A 201 22.74 -4.72 17.34
CA LEU A 201 23.39 -4.41 16.05
C LEU A 201 24.55 -3.41 16.25
N GLU A 202 24.37 -2.35 17.04
CA GLU A 202 25.46 -1.44 17.41
C GLU A 202 26.65 -2.20 17.99
N LYS A 203 26.39 -3.12 18.91
CA LYS A 203 27.45 -3.96 19.53
C LYS A 203 28.15 -4.87 18.52
N LYS A 204 27.37 -5.58 17.68
CA LYS A 204 27.93 -6.52 16.67
C LYS A 204 28.67 -5.81 15.52
N LEU A 205 28.22 -4.64 15.13
CA LEU A 205 28.84 -3.84 14.07
C LEU A 205 30.02 -2.99 14.58
N GLY A 206 30.05 -2.68 15.89
CA GLY A 206 31.01 -1.76 16.48
C GLY A 206 30.78 -0.29 16.12
N LEU A 207 29.58 0.04 15.60
CA LEU A 207 29.21 1.40 15.20
C LEU A 207 27.70 1.60 15.27
N ARG A 208 27.28 2.85 15.44
CA ARG A 208 25.87 3.25 15.41
C ARG A 208 25.43 3.58 13.98
N VAL A 209 24.26 3.08 13.57
CA VAL A 209 23.65 3.47 12.30
C VAL A 209 23.20 4.95 12.42
N PRO A 210 23.67 5.85 11.53
CA PRO A 210 23.25 7.25 11.56
C PRO A 210 21.74 7.38 11.25
N GLU A 211 21.02 8.24 11.99
CA GLU A 211 19.56 8.40 11.83
C GLU A 211 19.14 8.84 10.42
N LYS A 212 19.99 9.60 9.71
CA LYS A 212 19.72 10.02 8.33
C LYS A 212 19.85 8.89 7.30
N GLU A 213 20.51 7.81 7.64
CA GLU A 213 20.65 6.63 6.76
C GLU A 213 19.54 5.61 6.98
N GLY A 214 18.69 5.82 8.00
CA GLY A 214 17.54 5.02 8.31
C GLY A 214 17.39 4.76 9.79
N LYS A 215 16.25 4.19 10.16
CA LYS A 215 15.92 3.84 11.55
C LYS A 215 15.88 2.33 11.71
N ILE A 216 16.51 1.83 12.77
CA ILE A 216 16.33 0.46 13.22
C ILE A 216 15.04 0.43 14.01
N ALA A 217 14.05 -0.24 13.48
CA ALA A 217 12.75 -0.45 14.10
C ALA A 217 12.24 -1.85 13.75
N SER A 218 11.24 -2.30 14.48
CA SER A 218 10.53 -3.54 14.17
C SER A 218 9.09 -3.46 14.64
N GLY A 219 8.26 -4.36 14.16
CA GLY A 219 6.86 -4.42 14.55
C GLY A 219 6.10 -5.44 13.73
N ARG A 220 4.96 -5.83 14.24
CA ARG A 220 4.13 -6.95 13.76
C ARG A 220 3.68 -6.83 12.30
N ILE A 221 3.51 -5.64 11.76
CA ILE A 221 3.11 -5.43 10.37
C ILE A 221 4.31 -5.00 9.52
N ILE A 222 5.08 -4.04 9.99
CA ILE A 222 6.18 -3.45 9.24
C ILE A 222 7.28 -4.48 8.91
N SER A 223 7.62 -5.35 9.88
CA SER A 223 8.71 -6.32 9.70
C SER A 223 8.33 -7.46 8.75
N PRO A 224 7.17 -8.15 8.86
CA PRO A 224 6.78 -9.17 7.88
C PRO A 224 6.53 -8.59 6.48
N THR A 225 6.05 -7.34 6.37
CA THR A 225 5.92 -6.67 5.06
C THR A 225 7.28 -6.49 4.40
N THR A 226 8.30 -6.05 5.15
CA THR A 226 9.67 -5.93 4.66
C THR A 226 10.25 -7.30 4.31
N TYR A 227 9.89 -8.33 5.08
CA TYR A 227 10.33 -9.69 4.87
C TYR A 227 9.78 -10.31 3.56
N PHE A 228 8.58 -9.94 3.10
CA PHE A 228 8.08 -10.33 1.78
C PHE A 228 8.98 -9.81 0.65
N ILE A 229 9.48 -8.57 0.77
CA ILE A 229 10.41 -8.02 -0.21
C ILE A 229 11.71 -8.82 -0.19
N TYR A 230 12.23 -9.13 1.00
CA TYR A 230 13.44 -9.92 1.19
C TYR A 230 13.30 -11.33 0.57
N GLN A 231 12.21 -12.04 0.86
CA GLN A 231 11.94 -13.35 0.27
C GLN A 231 11.88 -13.29 -1.25
N ARG A 232 11.22 -12.28 -1.83
CA ARG A 232 11.14 -12.10 -3.28
C ARG A 232 12.51 -11.83 -3.91
N GLU A 233 13.37 -11.07 -3.25
CA GLU A 233 14.75 -10.87 -3.72
C GLU A 233 15.55 -12.16 -3.65
N GLN A 234 15.43 -12.94 -2.55
CA GLN A 234 16.08 -14.25 -2.42
C GLN A 234 15.58 -15.26 -3.48
N GLU A 235 14.27 -15.33 -3.73
CA GLU A 235 13.70 -16.13 -4.82
C GLU A 235 14.32 -15.78 -6.17
N ARG A 236 14.57 -14.48 -6.42
CA ARG A 236 15.17 -14.00 -7.66
C ARG A 236 16.68 -14.26 -7.75
N GLU A 237 17.39 -14.10 -6.65
CA GLU A 237 18.84 -14.34 -6.56
C GLU A 237 19.15 -15.83 -6.76
N ASN A 238 18.33 -16.71 -6.18
CA ASN A 238 18.48 -18.16 -6.27
C ASN A 238 17.77 -18.78 -7.49
N PHE A 239 17.12 -17.97 -8.32
CA PHE A 239 16.39 -18.48 -9.47
C PHE A 239 17.35 -18.99 -10.54
N VAL A 240 17.15 -20.25 -10.91
CA VAL A 240 17.81 -20.87 -12.05
C VAL A 240 16.79 -21.00 -13.18
N GLU A 241 17.09 -20.35 -14.29
CA GLU A 241 16.28 -20.49 -15.50
C GLU A 241 16.35 -21.93 -16.04
N ARG A 242 15.20 -22.49 -16.36
CA ARG A 242 15.07 -23.82 -16.92
C ARG A 242 14.25 -23.78 -18.18
N ALA A 243 14.79 -24.35 -19.24
CA ALA A 243 14.04 -24.62 -20.46
C ALA A 243 13.03 -25.75 -20.23
N TYR A 244 11.89 -25.66 -20.86
CA TYR A 244 10.89 -26.72 -20.98
C TYR A 244 10.18 -26.61 -22.33
N TYR A 245 9.53 -27.67 -22.76
CA TYR A 245 8.91 -27.76 -24.07
C TYR A 245 7.42 -28.07 -23.92
N GLU A 246 6.58 -27.27 -24.60
CA GLU A 246 5.15 -27.56 -24.79
C GLU A 246 4.92 -28.00 -26.25
N LEU A 247 3.95 -28.88 -26.46
CA LEU A 247 3.61 -29.31 -27.82
C LEU A 247 2.51 -28.43 -28.40
N GLU A 248 2.78 -27.83 -29.56
CA GLU A 248 1.83 -27.11 -30.37
C GLU A 248 1.63 -27.81 -31.73
N GLY A 249 0.39 -27.92 -32.18
CA GLY A 249 0.03 -28.36 -33.51
C GLY A 249 -0.38 -27.17 -34.37
N THR A 250 0.25 -27.04 -35.53
CA THR A 250 -0.22 -26.17 -36.63
C THR A 250 -1.03 -27.01 -37.60
N PHE A 251 -2.28 -26.61 -37.87
CA PHE A 251 -3.23 -27.35 -38.67
C PHE A 251 -3.55 -26.58 -39.92
N THR A 252 -3.23 -27.17 -41.11
CA THR A 252 -3.55 -26.58 -42.38
C THR A 252 -4.86 -27.16 -42.92
N HIS A 253 -5.83 -26.26 -43.18
CA HIS A 253 -7.12 -26.54 -43.76
C HIS A 253 -7.26 -25.74 -45.07
N PRO A 254 -8.12 -26.13 -46.05
CA PRO A 254 -8.35 -25.34 -47.27
C PRO A 254 -8.69 -23.86 -47.04
N ASN A 255 -9.34 -23.53 -45.96
CA ASN A 255 -9.71 -22.17 -45.58
C ASN A 255 -8.64 -21.38 -44.80
N GLY A 256 -7.44 -21.96 -44.59
CA GLY A 256 -6.33 -21.33 -43.87
C GLY A 256 -5.68 -22.21 -42.82
N THR A 257 -4.98 -21.60 -41.88
CA THR A 257 -4.27 -22.31 -40.83
C THR A 257 -4.74 -21.87 -39.42
N TYR A 258 -4.67 -22.79 -38.45
CA TYR A 258 -4.87 -22.47 -37.04
C TYR A 258 -3.90 -23.29 -36.17
N THR A 259 -3.68 -22.84 -34.92
CA THR A 259 -2.79 -23.51 -33.97
C THR A 259 -3.58 -24.03 -32.78
N GLY A 260 -3.18 -25.18 -32.26
CA GLY A 260 -3.78 -25.78 -31.09
C GLY A 260 -2.72 -26.30 -30.12
N LYS A 261 -3.02 -26.20 -28.84
CA LYS A 261 -2.17 -26.75 -27.76
C LYS A 261 -2.56 -28.20 -27.48
N TYR A 262 -1.58 -29.04 -27.26
CA TYR A 262 -1.79 -30.42 -26.85
C TYR A 262 -2.56 -30.49 -25.52
N ILE A 263 -3.59 -31.33 -25.47
CA ILE A 263 -4.33 -31.65 -24.25
C ILE A 263 -3.59 -32.78 -23.54
N PRO A 264 -3.00 -32.53 -22.34
CA PRO A 264 -2.24 -33.58 -21.66
C PRO A 264 -3.14 -34.70 -21.17
N ALA A 265 -2.64 -35.93 -21.24
CA ALA A 265 -3.26 -37.06 -20.60
C ALA A 265 -3.31 -36.89 -19.08
N ASP A 266 -4.32 -37.45 -18.40
CA ASP A 266 -4.49 -37.34 -16.95
C ASP A 266 -3.45 -38.20 -16.21
N ILE A 267 -2.20 -37.75 -16.24
CA ILE A 267 -1.07 -38.40 -15.62
C ILE A 267 -0.61 -37.63 -14.40
N THR A 268 -0.37 -38.34 -13.31
CA THR A 268 0.19 -37.76 -12.07
C THR A 268 1.64 -38.23 -11.93
N TYR A 269 2.53 -37.27 -11.63
CA TYR A 269 3.94 -37.60 -11.38
C TYR A 269 4.10 -38.48 -10.15
N THR A 270 4.78 -39.63 -10.31
CA THR A 270 5.02 -40.58 -9.21
C THR A 270 6.36 -40.40 -8.50
N LYS A 271 7.30 -39.64 -9.10
CA LYS A 271 8.67 -39.42 -8.60
C LYS A 271 9.14 -37.96 -8.83
N GLY A 272 10.22 -37.58 -8.13
CA GLY A 272 10.87 -36.28 -8.28
C GLY A 272 10.13 -35.12 -7.59
N GLU A 273 10.57 -33.90 -7.83
CA GLU A 273 10.01 -32.66 -7.23
C GLU A 273 8.53 -32.41 -7.59
N ARG A 274 8.05 -33.04 -8.67
CA ARG A 274 6.65 -32.91 -9.13
C ARG A 274 5.76 -34.05 -8.62
N LYS A 275 6.24 -34.94 -7.74
CA LYS A 275 5.47 -36.07 -7.21
C LYS A 275 4.11 -35.60 -6.66
N GLY A 276 3.04 -36.27 -7.08
CA GLY A 276 1.66 -35.92 -6.70
C GLY A 276 1.00 -34.80 -7.49
N LYS A 277 1.73 -34.16 -8.42
CA LYS A 277 1.16 -33.13 -9.29
C LYS A 277 0.74 -33.74 -10.64
N LYS A 278 -0.35 -33.23 -11.22
CA LYS A 278 -0.77 -33.62 -12.57
C LYS A 278 0.20 -33.07 -13.61
N TRP A 279 0.46 -33.88 -14.63
CA TRP A 279 1.25 -33.45 -15.79
C TRP A 279 0.51 -32.36 -16.57
N LYS A 280 1.19 -31.28 -16.89
CA LYS A 280 0.62 -30.13 -17.59
C LYS A 280 0.87 -30.11 -19.09
N GLY A 281 1.40 -31.21 -19.65
CA GLY A 281 1.74 -31.25 -21.08
C GLY A 281 3.08 -30.59 -21.37
N ASP A 282 4.01 -30.60 -20.42
CA ASP A 282 5.37 -30.06 -20.56
C ASP A 282 6.41 -31.18 -20.43
N CYS A 283 7.49 -31.07 -21.21
CA CYS A 283 8.68 -31.98 -21.13
C CYS A 283 9.93 -31.13 -20.87
N ASP A 284 10.94 -31.76 -20.26
CA ASP A 284 12.20 -31.08 -19.94
C ASP A 284 13.13 -30.99 -21.16
N THR A 285 12.95 -31.87 -22.18
CA THR A 285 13.72 -31.83 -23.43
C THR A 285 12.87 -32.06 -24.67
N ARG A 286 13.39 -31.61 -25.81
CA ARG A 286 12.75 -31.80 -27.11
C ARG A 286 12.65 -33.27 -27.48
N GLU A 287 13.68 -34.08 -27.19
CA GLU A 287 13.74 -35.50 -27.48
C GLU A 287 12.67 -36.30 -26.68
N GLN A 288 12.30 -35.85 -25.50
CA GLN A 288 11.18 -36.43 -24.75
C GLN A 288 9.87 -36.23 -25.53
N TRP A 289 9.63 -35.07 -26.11
CA TRP A 289 8.45 -34.83 -26.94
C TRP A 289 8.49 -35.66 -28.23
N GLU A 290 9.63 -35.78 -28.89
CA GLU A 290 9.77 -36.60 -30.08
C GLU A 290 9.42 -38.07 -29.80
N LYS A 291 9.84 -38.59 -28.66
CA LYS A 291 9.47 -39.95 -28.18
C LYS A 291 7.96 -40.06 -27.87
N LEU A 292 7.36 -39.04 -27.26
CA LEU A 292 5.92 -39.02 -26.99
C LEU A 292 5.11 -38.94 -28.28
N ILE A 293 5.53 -38.13 -29.24
CA ILE A 293 4.88 -38.04 -30.56
C ILE A 293 4.90 -39.40 -31.26
N ALA A 294 6.03 -40.11 -31.22
CA ALA A 294 6.16 -41.43 -31.85
C ALA A 294 5.42 -42.55 -31.10
N ASN A 295 5.06 -42.34 -29.82
CA ASN A 295 4.44 -43.37 -28.96
C ASN A 295 2.93 -43.47 -29.23
N PRO A 296 2.40 -44.63 -29.64
CA PRO A 296 0.98 -44.84 -29.88
C PRO A 296 0.08 -44.62 -28.66
N SER A 297 0.62 -44.68 -27.43
CA SER A 297 -0.15 -44.35 -26.21
C SER A 297 -0.41 -42.85 -26.01
N PHE A 298 0.28 -41.97 -26.77
CA PHE A 298 0.12 -40.54 -26.72
C PHE A 298 -0.38 -39.99 -28.06
N ILE A 299 0.39 -40.11 -29.13
CA ILE A 299 0.04 -39.64 -30.48
C ILE A 299 0.16 -40.75 -31.49
N GLY A 300 1.34 -41.35 -31.69
CA GLY A 300 1.60 -42.43 -32.64
C GLY A 300 1.76 -41.93 -34.08
N GLN A 301 1.58 -42.84 -35.08
CA GLN A 301 1.64 -42.50 -36.48
C GLN A 301 0.38 -41.74 -36.90
N PHE A 302 0.56 -40.72 -37.77
CA PHE A 302 -0.52 -39.92 -38.34
C PHE A 302 -0.14 -39.38 -39.72
N ASP A 303 -1.10 -39.36 -40.63
CA ASP A 303 -0.97 -38.72 -41.93
C ASP A 303 -1.83 -37.43 -41.99
N LYS A 304 -2.96 -37.47 -41.27
CA LYS A 304 -3.91 -36.36 -41.19
C LYS A 304 -4.41 -36.18 -39.76
N GLY A 305 -4.92 -34.99 -39.47
CA GLY A 305 -5.72 -34.73 -38.27
C GLY A 305 -7.18 -34.60 -38.67
N GLU A 306 -8.06 -34.81 -37.70
CA GLU A 306 -9.52 -34.67 -37.85
C GLU A 306 -10.10 -33.78 -36.76
N ILE A 307 -11.02 -32.93 -37.12
CA ILE A 307 -11.76 -32.09 -36.18
C ILE A 307 -12.85 -32.94 -35.54
N ILE A 308 -12.63 -33.39 -34.31
CA ILE A 308 -13.55 -34.30 -33.58
C ILE A 308 -14.59 -33.56 -32.72
N GLU A 309 -14.31 -32.32 -32.34
CA GLU A 309 -15.25 -31.46 -31.61
C GLU A 309 -15.17 -30.03 -32.17
N LEU A 310 -16.34 -29.43 -32.40
CA LEU A 310 -16.48 -28.04 -32.79
C LEU A 310 -17.63 -27.46 -32.01
N GLU A 311 -17.30 -26.66 -31.00
CA GLU A 311 -18.29 -26.03 -30.14
C GLU A 311 -18.25 -24.52 -30.32
N LYS A 312 -19.44 -23.90 -30.47
CA LYS A 312 -19.63 -22.47 -30.45
C LYS A 312 -20.56 -22.11 -29.32
N GLU A 313 -20.08 -21.29 -28.41
CA GLU A 313 -20.81 -20.91 -27.24
C GLU A 313 -20.77 -19.38 -27.06
N LEU A 314 -21.94 -18.77 -26.85
CA LEU A 314 -22.00 -17.37 -26.44
C LEU A 314 -21.75 -17.28 -24.95
N LYS A 315 -20.60 -16.73 -24.60
CA LYS A 315 -20.18 -16.51 -23.22
C LYS A 315 -20.45 -15.11 -22.75
N GLU A 316 -20.79 -14.98 -21.50
CA GLU A 316 -21.05 -13.70 -20.86
C GLU A 316 -20.09 -13.47 -19.69
N SER A 317 -19.62 -12.22 -19.56
CA SER A 317 -18.85 -11.77 -18.41
C SER A 317 -19.50 -10.56 -17.76
N ARG A 318 -19.72 -10.64 -16.46
CA ARG A 318 -20.17 -9.51 -15.63
C ARG A 318 -19.06 -8.49 -15.50
N SER A 319 -19.42 -7.24 -15.22
CA SER A 319 -18.45 -6.23 -14.81
C SER A 319 -17.77 -6.65 -13.49
N PRO A 320 -16.55 -6.20 -13.24
CA PRO A 320 -15.93 -6.39 -11.94
C PRO A 320 -16.76 -5.72 -10.86
N ARG A 321 -16.57 -6.16 -9.60
CA ARG A 321 -17.17 -5.50 -8.45
C ARG A 321 -16.58 -4.10 -8.26
N LEU A 322 -17.18 -3.31 -7.38
CA LEU A 322 -16.70 -2.00 -7.02
C LEU A 322 -15.30 -2.09 -6.42
N TYR A 323 -14.60 -0.97 -6.36
CA TYR A 323 -13.28 -0.92 -5.74
C TYR A 323 -13.37 -0.96 -4.21
N SER A 324 -12.54 -1.80 -3.60
CA SER A 324 -12.02 -1.57 -2.26
C SER A 324 -10.89 -0.53 -2.32
N LEU A 325 -10.38 -0.08 -1.17
CA LEU A 325 -9.21 0.79 -1.15
C LEU A 325 -7.99 0.10 -1.77
N SER A 326 -7.70 -1.14 -1.36
CA SER A 326 -6.57 -1.90 -1.91
C SER A 326 -6.68 -2.09 -3.42
N ASP A 327 -7.87 -2.39 -3.94
CA ASP A 327 -8.07 -2.54 -5.39
C ASP A 327 -7.81 -1.23 -6.14
N MET A 328 -8.26 -0.10 -5.58
CA MET A 328 -7.99 1.21 -6.17
C MET A 328 -6.49 1.53 -6.14
N GLN A 329 -5.80 1.25 -5.04
CA GLN A 329 -4.36 1.47 -4.91
C GLN A 329 -3.56 0.65 -5.93
N LYS A 330 -3.93 -0.63 -6.12
CA LYS A 330 -3.34 -1.51 -7.15
C LYS A 330 -3.60 -0.99 -8.57
N ALA A 331 -4.81 -0.52 -8.82
CA ALA A 331 -5.19 0.03 -10.12
C ALA A 331 -4.39 1.30 -10.45
N MET A 332 -4.24 2.20 -9.49
CA MET A 332 -3.54 3.47 -9.68
C MET A 332 -2.01 3.31 -9.76
N ASP A 333 -1.43 2.38 -9.00
CA ASP A 333 -0.02 2.01 -9.16
C ASP A 333 0.25 1.50 -10.60
N LYS A 334 -0.64 0.64 -11.12
CA LYS A 334 -0.52 0.10 -12.49
C LYS A 334 -0.76 1.17 -13.57
N LYS A 335 -1.76 2.04 -13.39
CA LYS A 335 -2.22 2.99 -14.41
C LYS A 335 -1.39 4.27 -14.45
N LEU A 336 -1.01 4.79 -13.27
CA LEU A 336 -0.35 6.09 -13.10
C LEU A 336 1.04 5.99 -12.47
N GLY A 337 1.39 4.85 -11.86
CA GLY A 337 2.65 4.69 -11.12
C GLY A 337 2.70 5.50 -9.83
N ILE A 338 1.54 5.92 -9.28
CA ILE A 338 1.47 6.62 -7.99
C ILE A 338 1.40 5.63 -6.82
N SER A 339 1.94 6.06 -5.69
CA SER A 339 1.99 5.23 -4.49
C SER A 339 0.60 4.99 -3.88
N PRO A 340 0.43 3.91 -3.10
CA PRO A 340 -0.80 3.68 -2.33
C PRO A 340 -1.16 4.83 -1.38
N SER A 341 -0.17 5.52 -0.81
CA SER A 341 -0.39 6.68 0.07
C SER A 341 -0.93 7.89 -0.70
N GLU A 342 -0.41 8.17 -1.90
CA GLU A 342 -0.92 9.24 -2.77
C GLU A 342 -2.35 8.93 -3.22
N THR A 343 -2.64 7.68 -3.62
CA THR A 343 -4.00 7.25 -3.98
C THR A 343 -4.97 7.48 -2.81
N LEU A 344 -4.59 7.11 -1.59
CA LEU A 344 -5.41 7.33 -0.41
C LEU A 344 -5.60 8.84 -0.12
N ALA A 345 -4.57 9.67 -0.32
CA ALA A 345 -4.66 11.11 -0.09
C ALA A 345 -5.69 11.76 -1.04
N PHE A 346 -5.67 11.42 -2.33
CA PHE A 346 -6.68 11.92 -3.28
C PHE A 346 -8.10 11.40 -2.96
N LEU A 347 -8.25 10.15 -2.58
CA LEU A 347 -9.55 9.62 -2.15
C LEU A 347 -10.07 10.31 -0.89
N GLN A 348 -9.19 10.63 0.07
CA GLN A 348 -9.58 11.39 1.26
C GLN A 348 -9.97 12.83 0.92
N GLU A 349 -9.29 13.48 0.00
CA GLU A 349 -9.67 14.80 -0.49
C GLU A 349 -11.06 14.76 -1.14
N LEU A 350 -11.30 13.79 -2.04
CA LEU A 350 -12.60 13.55 -2.70
C LEU A 350 -13.73 13.24 -1.69
N TYR A 351 -13.40 12.61 -0.55
CA TYR A 351 -14.37 12.29 0.49
C TYR A 351 -14.60 13.43 1.47
N GLU A 352 -13.51 14.03 2.02
CA GLU A 352 -13.60 14.99 3.13
C GLU A 352 -13.86 16.43 2.66
N THR A 353 -13.27 16.81 1.52
CA THR A 353 -13.32 18.18 1.00
C THR A 353 -14.40 18.32 -0.07
N ASP A 354 -14.32 17.49 -1.09
CA ASP A 354 -15.20 17.58 -2.27
C ASP A 354 -16.53 16.85 -2.04
N ARG A 355 -16.56 15.79 -1.23
CA ARG A 355 -17.73 14.95 -0.90
C ARG A 355 -18.30 14.20 -2.10
N TYR A 356 -17.48 13.94 -3.11
CA TYR A 356 -17.90 13.25 -4.33
C TYR A 356 -17.74 11.73 -4.28
N VAL A 357 -17.02 11.19 -3.29
CA VAL A 357 -16.89 9.74 -3.08
C VAL A 357 -17.25 9.36 -1.65
N THR A 358 -17.61 8.09 -1.45
CA THR A 358 -17.88 7.52 -0.12
C THR A 358 -16.59 7.29 0.67
N TYR A 359 -16.71 6.91 1.95
CA TYR A 359 -15.58 6.66 2.85
C TYR A 359 -14.53 5.75 2.23
N PRO A 360 -13.27 6.21 2.10
CA PRO A 360 -12.29 5.51 1.28
C PRO A 360 -11.66 4.28 1.92
N ARG A 361 -11.61 4.17 3.26
CA ARG A 361 -10.94 3.05 3.94
C ARG A 361 -11.86 1.84 4.06
N THR A 362 -12.30 1.32 2.92
CA THR A 362 -13.18 0.16 2.81
C THR A 362 -12.46 -1.06 2.24
N SER A 363 -12.69 -2.21 2.87
CA SER A 363 -12.28 -3.53 2.34
C SER A 363 -13.38 -4.20 1.52
N SER A 364 -14.59 -3.63 1.52
CA SER A 364 -15.72 -4.18 0.77
C SER A 364 -15.65 -3.79 -0.70
N ASN A 365 -16.08 -4.71 -1.54
CA ASN A 365 -16.38 -4.48 -2.96
C ASN A 365 -17.87 -4.69 -3.29
N HIS A 366 -18.72 -4.68 -2.24
CA HIS A 366 -20.17 -4.81 -2.34
C HIS A 366 -20.83 -3.53 -1.85
N ILE A 367 -22.07 -3.31 -2.30
CA ILE A 367 -22.93 -2.20 -1.84
C ILE A 367 -24.18 -2.73 -1.16
N SER A 368 -24.86 -1.87 -0.41
CA SER A 368 -26.20 -2.13 0.14
C SER A 368 -27.28 -1.96 -0.93
N VAL A 369 -28.47 -2.48 -0.66
CA VAL A 369 -29.66 -2.23 -1.51
C VAL A 369 -29.93 -0.73 -1.63
N GLU A 370 -29.90 0.01 -0.53
CA GLU A 370 -30.10 1.46 -0.51
C GLU A 370 -29.09 2.21 -1.40
N ARG A 371 -27.81 1.79 -1.37
CA ARG A 371 -26.77 2.38 -2.22
C ARG A 371 -27.01 2.04 -3.69
N PHE A 372 -27.44 0.83 -3.99
CA PHE A 372 -27.81 0.41 -5.35
C PHE A 372 -28.96 1.25 -5.91
N GLU A 373 -30.02 1.45 -5.12
CA GLU A 373 -31.20 2.25 -5.50
C GLU A 373 -30.78 3.69 -5.83
N TYR A 374 -29.99 4.32 -4.96
CA TYR A 374 -29.50 5.66 -5.19
C TYR A 374 -28.62 5.78 -6.45
N LEU A 375 -27.73 4.81 -6.69
CA LEU A 375 -26.91 4.80 -7.91
C LEU A 375 -27.78 4.63 -9.16
N HIS A 376 -28.83 3.81 -9.09
CA HIS A 376 -29.79 3.63 -10.16
C HIS A 376 -30.57 4.92 -10.45
N GLU A 377 -31.01 5.67 -9.43
CA GLU A 377 -31.62 6.98 -9.56
C GLU A 377 -30.68 8.01 -10.21
N SER A 378 -29.37 7.87 -9.99
CA SER A 378 -28.32 8.75 -10.51
C SER A 378 -27.80 8.37 -11.90
N LEU A 379 -28.34 7.31 -12.54
CA LEU A 379 -27.80 6.79 -13.81
C LEU A 379 -27.70 7.86 -14.92
N TYR A 380 -28.73 8.71 -15.06
CA TYR A 380 -28.68 9.76 -16.07
C TYR A 380 -27.49 10.70 -15.86
N THR A 381 -27.25 11.16 -14.64
CA THR A 381 -26.10 12.03 -14.32
C THR A 381 -24.78 11.33 -14.60
N MET A 382 -24.68 10.06 -14.19
CA MET A 382 -23.46 9.26 -14.40
C MET A 382 -23.17 9.04 -15.88
N THR A 383 -24.20 8.79 -16.73
CA THR A 383 -24.02 8.62 -18.19
C THR A 383 -23.48 9.89 -18.85
N GLN A 384 -23.93 11.06 -18.41
CA GLN A 384 -23.42 12.33 -18.92
C GLN A 384 -21.94 12.55 -18.59
N LEU A 385 -21.52 12.16 -17.36
CA LEU A 385 -20.14 12.32 -16.92
C LEU A 385 -19.15 11.36 -17.59
N VAL A 386 -19.60 10.18 -18.03
CA VAL A 386 -18.75 9.21 -18.74
C VAL A 386 -18.95 9.18 -20.26
N ASP A 387 -19.82 10.04 -20.77
CA ASP A 387 -20.12 10.22 -22.20
C ASP A 387 -20.55 8.91 -22.89
N ILE A 388 -21.55 8.22 -22.29
CA ILE A 388 -22.19 7.05 -22.92
C ILE A 388 -23.72 7.22 -22.98
N PRO A 389 -24.39 6.64 -24.00
CA PRO A 389 -25.84 6.69 -24.09
C PRO A 389 -26.53 5.92 -22.94
N LEU A 390 -27.64 6.46 -22.42
CA LEU A 390 -28.46 5.79 -21.40
C LEU A 390 -29.01 4.45 -21.90
N SER A 391 -29.15 4.25 -23.20
CA SER A 391 -29.58 2.99 -23.84
C SER A 391 -28.63 1.82 -23.57
N GLU A 392 -27.37 2.08 -23.23
CA GLU A 392 -26.40 1.04 -22.85
C GLU A 392 -26.68 0.47 -21.44
N CYS A 393 -27.53 1.15 -20.65
CA CYS A 393 -27.87 0.72 -19.31
C CYS A 393 -29.01 -0.30 -19.31
N VAL A 394 -28.92 -1.31 -18.45
CA VAL A 394 -30.00 -2.24 -18.16
C VAL A 394 -31.00 -1.55 -17.24
N GLN A 395 -32.15 -1.14 -17.75
CA GLN A 395 -33.17 -0.35 -17.03
C GLN A 395 -33.94 -1.14 -15.98
N SER A 396 -33.66 -2.43 -15.78
CA SER A 396 -34.51 -3.31 -14.97
C SER A 396 -34.58 -2.98 -13.48
N GLY A 397 -33.69 -2.14 -12.97
CA GLY A 397 -33.59 -1.82 -11.52
C GLY A 397 -33.46 -3.05 -10.60
N LYS A 398 -33.30 -4.24 -11.19
CA LYS A 398 -33.22 -5.50 -10.45
C LYS A 398 -31.90 -5.64 -9.75
N VAL A 399 -31.95 -5.82 -8.44
CA VAL A 399 -30.75 -6.03 -7.59
C VAL A 399 -30.05 -7.32 -7.99
N ASP A 400 -28.76 -7.23 -8.37
CA ASP A 400 -27.91 -8.41 -8.59
C ASP A 400 -27.09 -8.70 -7.31
N GLY A 401 -27.33 -9.88 -6.71
CA GLY A 401 -26.61 -10.33 -5.51
C GLY A 401 -25.10 -10.49 -5.67
N PHE A 402 -24.58 -10.42 -6.90
CA PHE A 402 -23.14 -10.38 -7.14
C PHE A 402 -22.51 -9.07 -6.66
N TYR A 403 -23.20 -7.94 -6.79
CA TYR A 403 -22.74 -6.62 -6.39
C TYR A 403 -23.35 -6.17 -5.06
N VAL A 404 -24.57 -6.59 -4.76
CA VAL A 404 -25.35 -6.12 -3.62
C VAL A 404 -25.38 -7.16 -2.51
N ASN A 405 -24.82 -6.81 -1.34
CA ASN A 405 -24.83 -7.68 -0.17
C ASN A 405 -24.78 -6.82 1.11
N ASN A 406 -25.94 -6.66 1.75
CA ASN A 406 -26.09 -5.83 2.95
C ASN A 406 -25.20 -6.28 4.11
N LYS A 407 -24.89 -7.58 4.25
CA LYS A 407 -24.00 -8.06 5.32
C LYS A 407 -22.53 -7.68 5.06
N LYS A 408 -22.07 -7.80 3.82
CA LYS A 408 -20.69 -7.46 3.43
C LYS A 408 -20.47 -5.95 3.32
N ALA A 409 -21.53 -5.18 3.10
CA ALA A 409 -21.50 -3.72 3.05
C ALA A 409 -21.94 -3.08 4.39
N ALA A 410 -22.11 -3.85 5.46
CA ALA A 410 -22.72 -3.37 6.71
C ALA A 410 -21.90 -2.35 7.48
N VAL A 411 -20.58 -2.43 7.40
CA VAL A 411 -19.66 -1.46 8.05
C VAL A 411 -19.28 -0.39 7.05
N HIS A 412 -18.75 -0.80 5.88
CA HIS A 412 -18.40 0.09 4.77
C HIS A 412 -18.79 -0.58 3.46
N ALA A 413 -19.38 0.19 2.56
CA ALA A 413 -19.65 -0.24 1.19
C ALA A 413 -18.40 -0.09 0.33
N GLY A 414 -18.36 -0.71 -0.85
CA GLY A 414 -17.37 -0.44 -1.88
C GLY A 414 -17.40 1.05 -2.29
N LEU A 415 -16.30 1.53 -2.85
CA LEU A 415 -16.18 2.92 -3.29
C LEU A 415 -17.21 3.25 -4.37
N THR A 416 -18.01 4.29 -4.13
CA THR A 416 -19.01 4.81 -5.06
C THR A 416 -18.99 6.34 -5.06
N PRO A 417 -19.55 6.98 -6.11
CA PRO A 417 -19.92 8.39 -6.00
C PRO A 417 -20.93 8.58 -4.88
N THR A 418 -21.03 9.79 -4.35
CA THR A 418 -22.07 10.22 -3.41
C THR A 418 -23.31 10.74 -4.15
N THR A 419 -24.25 11.36 -3.44
CA THR A 419 -25.41 12.04 -4.04
C THR A 419 -25.05 13.39 -4.68
N GLU A 420 -23.83 13.88 -4.48
CA GLU A 420 -23.29 15.07 -5.12
C GLU A 420 -22.34 14.68 -6.23
N PHE A 421 -22.46 15.33 -7.39
CA PHE A 421 -21.61 15.08 -8.55
C PHE A 421 -20.90 16.37 -8.96
N PRO A 422 -19.62 16.29 -9.33
CA PRO A 422 -18.91 17.44 -9.90
C PRO A 422 -19.40 17.77 -11.29
N THR A 423 -19.23 19.01 -11.72
CA THR A 423 -19.43 19.40 -13.12
C THR A 423 -18.24 18.94 -13.99
N MET A 424 -18.44 18.90 -15.30
CA MET A 424 -17.36 18.57 -16.23
C MET A 424 -16.20 19.59 -16.17
N GLU A 425 -16.52 20.88 -15.94
CA GLU A 425 -15.52 21.94 -15.75
C GLU A 425 -14.69 21.71 -14.49
N GLU A 426 -15.33 21.30 -13.37
CA GLU A 426 -14.61 20.93 -12.14
C GLU A 426 -13.67 19.76 -12.38
N ILE A 427 -14.16 18.66 -12.98
CA ILE A 427 -13.36 17.49 -13.30
C ILE A 427 -12.17 17.88 -14.20
N ALA A 428 -12.38 18.75 -15.18
CA ALA A 428 -11.33 19.23 -16.07
C ALA A 428 -10.26 20.06 -15.35
N SER A 429 -10.62 20.76 -14.28
CA SER A 429 -9.72 21.58 -13.47
C SER A 429 -8.80 20.77 -12.54
N TRP A 430 -9.12 19.51 -12.27
CA TRP A 430 -8.36 18.67 -11.35
C TRP A 430 -7.03 18.16 -11.94
N SER A 431 -6.11 17.79 -11.05
CA SER A 431 -4.92 17.04 -11.49
C SER A 431 -5.30 15.75 -12.21
N ASN A 432 -4.40 15.27 -13.06
CA ASN A 432 -4.63 14.02 -13.80
C ASN A 432 -4.91 12.84 -12.86
N GLU A 433 -4.21 12.78 -11.74
CA GLU A 433 -4.32 11.70 -10.74
C GLU A 433 -5.70 11.74 -10.07
N LYS A 434 -6.10 12.88 -9.53
CA LYS A 434 -7.41 13.07 -8.88
C LYS A 434 -8.56 12.76 -9.82
N ARG A 435 -8.49 13.30 -11.04
CA ARG A 435 -9.48 13.05 -12.09
C ARG A 435 -9.57 11.56 -12.45
N THR A 436 -8.44 10.90 -12.65
CA THR A 436 -8.40 9.48 -12.99
C THR A 436 -9.00 8.61 -11.87
N ILE A 437 -8.66 8.89 -10.61
CA ILE A 437 -9.23 8.18 -9.45
C ILE A 437 -10.75 8.33 -9.40
N TYR A 438 -11.27 9.56 -9.52
CA TYR A 438 -12.71 9.80 -9.50
C TYR A 438 -13.42 9.09 -10.67
N MET A 439 -12.88 9.21 -11.88
CA MET A 439 -13.45 8.57 -13.07
C MET A 439 -13.45 7.04 -12.97
N GLU A 440 -12.44 6.44 -12.34
CA GLU A 440 -12.43 5.00 -12.09
C GLU A 440 -13.52 4.58 -11.08
N VAL A 441 -13.73 5.34 -10.00
CA VAL A 441 -14.85 5.11 -9.07
C VAL A 441 -16.19 5.20 -9.78
N LEU A 442 -16.36 6.24 -10.61
CA LEU A 442 -17.58 6.48 -11.38
C LEU A 442 -17.84 5.37 -12.40
N LYS A 443 -16.85 5.04 -13.22
CA LYS A 443 -16.94 3.97 -14.24
C LYS A 443 -17.28 2.61 -13.61
N ARG A 444 -16.62 2.25 -12.50
CA ARG A 444 -16.93 0.99 -11.78
C ARG A 444 -18.33 0.95 -11.21
N SER A 445 -18.79 2.06 -10.64
CA SER A 445 -20.15 2.16 -10.11
C SER A 445 -21.19 2.10 -11.22
N MET A 446 -20.87 2.63 -12.39
CA MET A 446 -21.74 2.58 -13.54
C MET A 446 -21.76 1.22 -14.22
N ALA A 447 -20.64 0.53 -14.28
CA ALA A 447 -20.49 -0.75 -14.95
C ALA A 447 -21.46 -1.84 -14.44
N ILE A 448 -21.93 -1.73 -13.18
CA ILE A 448 -22.89 -2.68 -12.61
C ILE A 448 -24.29 -2.58 -13.24
N PHE A 449 -24.59 -1.46 -13.92
CA PHE A 449 -25.87 -1.19 -14.59
C PHE A 449 -25.82 -1.40 -16.11
N LEU A 450 -24.66 -1.74 -16.66
CA LEU A 450 -24.49 -1.98 -18.08
C LEU A 450 -24.74 -3.44 -18.46
N HIS A 451 -24.98 -3.68 -19.75
CA HIS A 451 -25.05 -5.02 -20.28
C HIS A 451 -23.77 -5.81 -19.98
N LYS A 452 -23.89 -7.11 -19.84
CA LYS A 452 -22.73 -8.00 -19.74
C LYS A 452 -21.91 -7.92 -21.01
N TYR A 453 -20.58 -8.07 -20.88
CA TYR A 453 -19.73 -8.32 -22.03
C TYR A 453 -20.05 -9.69 -22.58
N GLN A 454 -20.33 -9.79 -23.89
CA GLN A 454 -20.63 -11.04 -24.58
C GLN A 454 -19.62 -11.30 -25.68
N TYR A 455 -19.16 -12.54 -25.77
CA TYR A 455 -18.28 -12.99 -26.82
C TYR A 455 -18.63 -14.41 -27.27
N GLU A 456 -18.54 -14.66 -28.54
CA GLU A 456 -18.62 -16.02 -29.09
C GLU A 456 -17.26 -16.69 -28.87
N GLN A 457 -17.24 -17.80 -28.14
CA GLN A 457 -16.08 -18.65 -28.02
C GLN A 457 -16.25 -19.87 -28.94
N THR A 458 -15.32 -20.04 -29.88
CA THR A 458 -15.23 -21.25 -30.69
C THR A 458 -14.13 -22.12 -30.14
N THR A 459 -14.47 -23.35 -29.75
CA THR A 459 -13.51 -24.37 -29.31
C THR A 459 -13.45 -25.46 -30.37
N ILE A 460 -12.22 -25.74 -30.86
CA ILE A 460 -11.96 -26.82 -31.80
C ILE A 460 -11.08 -27.84 -31.08
N ILE A 461 -11.48 -29.11 -31.09
CA ILE A 461 -10.61 -30.23 -30.71
C ILE A 461 -10.21 -30.97 -31.98
N THR A 462 -8.92 -30.91 -32.27
CA THR A 462 -8.32 -31.63 -33.41
C THR A 462 -7.63 -32.87 -32.89
N GLN A 463 -8.00 -34.04 -33.39
CA GLN A 463 -7.33 -35.29 -33.10
C GLN A 463 -6.25 -35.58 -34.15
N VAL A 464 -5.06 -35.96 -33.69
CA VAL A 464 -3.91 -36.40 -34.51
C VAL A 464 -3.37 -37.69 -33.91
N GLY A 465 -3.57 -38.77 -34.62
CA GLY A 465 -3.33 -40.10 -34.01
C GLY A 465 -4.19 -40.27 -32.77
N ASN A 466 -3.59 -40.60 -31.64
CA ASN A 466 -4.28 -40.65 -30.34
C ASN A 466 -4.21 -39.36 -29.52
N GLY A 467 -3.51 -38.32 -30.01
CA GLY A 467 -3.37 -37.05 -29.34
C GLY A 467 -4.50 -36.06 -29.68
N LYS A 468 -4.91 -35.26 -28.71
CA LYS A 468 -5.91 -34.20 -28.86
C LYS A 468 -5.28 -32.84 -28.71
N PHE A 469 -5.71 -31.88 -29.52
CA PHE A 469 -5.22 -30.50 -29.53
C PHE A 469 -6.41 -29.55 -29.43
N GLN A 470 -6.35 -28.62 -28.46
CA GLN A 470 -7.38 -27.60 -28.26
C GLN A 470 -6.96 -26.26 -28.90
N THR A 471 -7.87 -25.72 -29.68
CA THR A 471 -7.81 -24.35 -30.20
C THR A 471 -9.00 -23.57 -29.70
N ILE A 472 -8.74 -22.40 -29.16
CA ILE A 472 -9.80 -21.48 -28.68
C ILE A 472 -9.70 -20.19 -29.47
N GLY A 473 -10.81 -19.82 -30.11
CA GLY A 473 -11.00 -18.52 -30.70
C GLY A 473 -12.06 -17.72 -29.94
N ARG A 474 -11.98 -16.41 -29.99
CA ARG A 474 -12.95 -15.52 -29.35
C ARG A 474 -13.22 -14.32 -30.22
N VAL A 475 -14.48 -13.96 -30.36
CA VAL A 475 -14.94 -12.79 -31.12
C VAL A 475 -15.96 -12.04 -30.27
N THR A 476 -15.78 -10.74 -30.07
CA THR A 476 -16.73 -9.91 -29.32
C THR A 476 -18.07 -9.85 -30.05
N ALA A 477 -19.13 -10.23 -29.35
CA ALA A 477 -20.51 -10.10 -29.84
C ALA A 477 -21.15 -8.79 -29.34
N HIS A 478 -20.93 -8.42 -28.07
CA HIS A 478 -21.39 -7.18 -27.47
C HIS A 478 -20.41 -6.66 -26.43
N LYS A 479 -19.96 -5.40 -26.57
CA LYS A 479 -18.98 -4.81 -25.66
C LYS A 479 -19.50 -4.69 -24.22
N GLY A 480 -20.79 -4.41 -24.03
CA GLY A 480 -21.41 -4.26 -22.72
C GLY A 480 -20.63 -3.27 -21.86
N TRP A 481 -20.43 -3.63 -20.58
CA TRP A 481 -19.74 -2.77 -19.62
C TRP A 481 -18.30 -2.37 -20.03
N LYS A 482 -17.66 -3.09 -20.94
CA LYS A 482 -16.31 -2.73 -21.44
C LYS A 482 -16.28 -1.42 -22.24
N ILE A 483 -17.43 -0.91 -22.66
CA ILE A 483 -17.52 0.39 -23.35
C ILE A 483 -16.98 1.55 -22.52
N LEU A 484 -16.96 1.42 -21.18
CA LEU A 484 -16.45 2.44 -20.25
C LEU A 484 -14.92 2.61 -20.29
N TRP A 485 -14.21 1.65 -20.88
CA TRP A 485 -12.75 1.67 -20.98
C TRP A 485 -12.33 1.48 -22.43
N GLU A 486 -11.29 2.19 -22.84
CA GLU A 486 -10.72 2.01 -24.17
C GLU A 486 -10.12 0.60 -24.31
N ASP A 487 -10.14 0.05 -25.53
CA ASP A 487 -9.71 -1.33 -25.82
C ASP A 487 -8.26 -1.65 -25.38
N LYS A 488 -7.43 -0.62 -25.17
CA LYS A 488 -6.03 -0.74 -24.72
C LYS A 488 -5.86 -0.53 -23.21
N GLU A 489 -6.89 -0.12 -22.48
CA GLU A 489 -6.81 0.03 -21.03
C GLU A 489 -6.83 -1.35 -20.37
N VAL A 490 -5.68 -1.76 -19.86
CA VAL A 490 -5.57 -2.99 -19.07
C VAL A 490 -6.12 -2.72 -17.67
N LEU A 491 -7.34 -3.18 -17.43
CA LEU A 491 -7.92 -3.14 -16.10
C LEU A 491 -7.15 -4.12 -15.18
N PHE A 492 -6.97 -3.71 -13.93
CA PHE A 492 -6.14 -4.45 -12.97
C PHE A 492 -6.62 -5.89 -12.74
N ASP A 493 -7.93 -6.12 -12.74
CA ASP A 493 -8.60 -7.35 -12.35
C ASP A 493 -9.43 -8.00 -13.49
N ILE A 494 -9.18 -7.62 -14.72
CA ILE A 494 -9.91 -8.12 -15.88
C ILE A 494 -8.93 -8.70 -16.88
N ASP A 495 -9.14 -9.97 -17.20
CA ASP A 495 -8.43 -10.61 -18.30
C ASP A 495 -8.79 -9.90 -19.61
N SER A 496 -7.79 -9.40 -20.29
CA SER A 496 -7.96 -8.95 -21.67
C SER A 496 -8.33 -10.18 -22.50
N VAL A 497 -9.58 -10.27 -22.90
CA VAL A 497 -10.00 -11.26 -23.87
C VAL A 497 -9.44 -10.81 -25.23
N GLU A 498 -8.28 -11.35 -25.58
CA GLU A 498 -7.67 -11.08 -26.88
C GLU A 498 -8.58 -11.64 -27.97
N GLU A 499 -9.03 -10.80 -28.90
CA GLU A 499 -9.80 -11.24 -30.05
C GLU A 499 -8.93 -12.13 -30.94
N LYS A 500 -9.34 -13.37 -31.10
CA LYS A 500 -8.68 -14.36 -31.95
C LYS A 500 -9.74 -15.03 -32.81
N PRO A 501 -10.13 -14.40 -33.94
CA PRO A 501 -11.03 -15.05 -34.88
C PRO A 501 -10.38 -16.31 -35.46
N LEU A 502 -11.15 -17.36 -35.61
CA LEU A 502 -10.71 -18.60 -36.25
C LEU A 502 -11.22 -18.69 -37.68
N ILE A 503 -10.52 -19.44 -38.50
CA ILE A 503 -10.99 -19.79 -39.84
C ILE A 503 -12.27 -20.64 -39.78
N LYS A 504 -13.07 -20.62 -40.83
CA LYS A 504 -14.28 -21.44 -40.92
C LYS A 504 -13.89 -22.90 -41.14
N VAL A 505 -14.33 -23.77 -40.25
CA VAL A 505 -14.15 -25.21 -40.32
C VAL A 505 -15.46 -25.92 -39.96
N ALA A 506 -15.58 -27.20 -40.28
CA ALA A 506 -16.70 -28.04 -39.90
C ALA A 506 -16.22 -29.26 -39.09
N LEU A 507 -17.17 -29.88 -38.39
CA LEU A 507 -16.93 -31.15 -37.71
C LEU A 507 -16.57 -32.22 -38.76
N ASN A 508 -15.62 -33.09 -38.44
CA ASN A 508 -15.01 -34.13 -39.29
C ASN A 508 -14.19 -33.58 -40.48
N ASP A 509 -13.91 -32.26 -40.55
CA ASP A 509 -12.96 -31.77 -41.52
C ASP A 509 -11.56 -32.37 -41.27
N LEU A 510 -10.89 -32.75 -42.37
CA LEU A 510 -9.53 -33.25 -42.32
C LEU A 510 -8.54 -32.07 -42.47
N VAL A 511 -7.46 -32.14 -41.71
CA VAL A 511 -6.41 -31.13 -41.70
C VAL A 511 -5.03 -31.78 -41.81
N THR A 512 -4.07 -31.07 -42.37
CA THR A 512 -2.67 -31.51 -42.38
C THR A 512 -1.98 -30.97 -41.11
N PRO A 513 -1.58 -31.83 -40.16
CA PRO A 513 -0.95 -31.44 -38.93
C PRO A 513 0.55 -31.28 -39.09
N GLN A 514 1.12 -30.26 -38.47
CA GLN A 514 2.54 -30.10 -38.19
C GLN A 514 2.71 -29.95 -36.68
N LEU A 515 3.30 -30.94 -36.03
CA LEU A 515 3.50 -30.95 -34.59
C LEU A 515 4.89 -30.43 -34.26
N THR A 516 4.99 -29.42 -33.40
CA THR A 516 6.26 -28.78 -33.08
C THR A 516 6.39 -28.62 -31.55
N PRO A 517 7.42 -29.21 -30.94
CA PRO A 517 7.79 -28.88 -29.55
C PRO A 517 8.29 -27.41 -29.51
N ILE A 518 7.57 -26.58 -28.79
CA ILE A 518 7.92 -25.16 -28.62
C ILE A 518 8.72 -25.01 -27.33
N GLU A 519 9.94 -24.51 -27.47
CA GLU A 519 10.80 -24.22 -26.32
C GLU A 519 10.30 -22.99 -25.56
N LYS A 520 10.20 -23.15 -24.26
CA LYS A 520 9.86 -22.09 -23.31
C LYS A 520 10.83 -22.10 -22.15
N HIS A 521 10.95 -20.98 -21.50
CA HIS A 521 11.82 -20.80 -20.35
C HIS A 521 11.00 -20.37 -19.12
N THR A 522 11.35 -20.92 -17.96
CA THR A 522 10.82 -20.37 -16.71
C THR A 522 11.33 -18.95 -16.54
N SER A 523 10.49 -18.06 -16.02
CA SER A 523 10.86 -16.66 -15.83
C SER A 523 11.10 -16.33 -14.35
N LYS A 524 12.06 -15.47 -14.09
CA LYS A 524 12.30 -14.91 -12.74
C LYS A 524 11.03 -14.27 -12.18
N PRO A 525 10.68 -14.55 -10.91
CA PRO A 525 9.59 -13.82 -10.25
C PRO A 525 9.81 -12.31 -10.37
N GLN A 526 8.76 -11.55 -10.66
CA GLN A 526 8.88 -10.10 -10.75
C GLN A 526 9.09 -9.48 -9.36
N LEU A 527 9.94 -8.44 -9.29
CA LEU A 527 10.02 -7.61 -8.08
C LEU A 527 8.68 -6.93 -7.83
N TYR A 528 8.36 -6.68 -6.58
CA TYR A 528 7.15 -5.96 -6.23
C TYR A 528 7.17 -4.51 -6.77
N THR A 529 6.00 -4.02 -7.15
CA THR A 529 5.66 -2.59 -7.11
C THR A 529 5.00 -2.31 -5.75
N GLU A 530 4.76 -1.05 -5.39
CA GLU A 530 4.04 -0.75 -4.14
C GLU A 530 2.61 -1.32 -4.18
N GLY A 531 1.93 -1.28 -5.35
CA GLY A 531 0.60 -1.90 -5.53
C GLY A 531 0.62 -3.42 -5.42
N THR A 532 1.59 -4.11 -6.04
CA THR A 532 1.68 -5.57 -5.92
C THR A 532 2.15 -6.04 -4.54
N LEU A 533 2.82 -5.18 -3.77
CA LEU A 533 3.11 -5.45 -2.36
C LEU A 533 1.86 -5.33 -1.50
N ILE A 534 0.96 -4.36 -1.75
CA ILE A 534 -0.38 -4.31 -1.13
C ILE A 534 -1.14 -5.62 -1.41
N ASP A 535 -1.11 -6.11 -2.65
CA ASP A 535 -1.76 -7.39 -3.00
C ASP A 535 -1.14 -8.56 -2.23
N ALA A 536 0.19 -8.62 -2.11
CA ALA A 536 0.88 -9.64 -1.31
C ALA A 536 0.51 -9.57 0.18
N MET A 537 0.35 -8.37 0.75
CA MET A 537 -0.14 -8.19 2.12
C MET A 537 -1.58 -8.68 2.27
N GLU A 538 -2.47 -8.30 1.36
CA GLU A 538 -3.89 -8.70 1.37
C GLU A 538 -4.06 -10.22 1.22
N THR A 539 -3.23 -10.82 0.40
CA THR A 539 -3.31 -12.24 0.04
C THR A 539 -2.28 -13.11 0.77
N ALA A 540 -1.66 -12.61 1.81
CA ALA A 540 -0.55 -13.24 2.53
C ALA A 540 -0.79 -14.71 2.94
N GLY A 541 -2.04 -15.10 3.18
CA GLY A 541 -2.42 -16.47 3.56
C GLY A 541 -2.67 -17.45 2.40
N ARG A 542 -2.65 -17.01 1.14
CA ARG A 542 -3.03 -17.89 -0.01
C ARG A 542 -2.17 -19.14 -0.14
N HIS A 543 -0.91 -19.06 0.27
CA HIS A 543 0.06 -20.12 0.15
C HIS A 543 0.29 -20.93 1.43
N PHE A 544 -0.49 -20.67 2.48
CA PHE A 544 -0.39 -21.46 3.70
C PHE A 544 -0.86 -22.89 3.44
N GLU A 545 -0.08 -23.88 3.87
CA GLU A 545 -0.43 -25.29 3.76
C GLU A 545 -1.60 -25.63 4.70
N ASP A 546 -1.62 -25.00 5.85
CA ASP A 546 -2.68 -25.12 6.87
C ASP A 546 -3.96 -24.42 6.43
N GLU A 547 -5.04 -25.20 6.25
CA GLU A 547 -6.35 -24.68 5.83
C GLU A 547 -7.00 -23.77 6.87
N GLU A 548 -6.80 -24.03 8.17
CA GLU A 548 -7.36 -23.22 9.24
C GLU A 548 -6.68 -21.85 9.27
N LEU A 549 -5.34 -21.81 9.19
CA LEU A 549 -4.59 -20.55 9.10
C LEU A 549 -4.93 -19.78 7.82
N ARG A 550 -5.17 -20.47 6.71
CA ARG A 550 -5.62 -19.85 5.45
C ARG A 550 -6.98 -19.20 5.60
N ALA A 551 -7.92 -19.89 6.26
CA ALA A 551 -9.26 -19.36 6.53
C ALA A 551 -9.19 -18.13 7.47
N ILE A 552 -8.38 -18.19 8.53
CA ILE A 552 -8.13 -17.09 9.45
C ILE A 552 -7.59 -15.87 8.71
N MET A 553 -6.54 -16.06 7.89
CA MET A 553 -5.93 -14.96 7.15
C MET A 553 -6.91 -14.31 6.16
N LYS A 554 -7.78 -15.09 5.55
CA LYS A 554 -8.85 -14.58 4.68
C LYS A 554 -9.90 -13.79 5.47
N GLU A 555 -10.28 -14.24 6.64
CA GLU A 555 -11.22 -13.56 7.53
C GLU A 555 -10.66 -12.25 8.06
N THR A 556 -9.39 -12.23 8.43
CA THR A 556 -8.68 -11.05 8.93
C THR A 556 -8.16 -10.12 7.82
N GLN A 557 -8.47 -10.44 6.57
CA GLN A 557 -8.12 -9.64 5.38
C GLN A 557 -6.61 -9.49 5.14
N GLY A 558 -5.82 -10.49 5.50
CA GLY A 558 -4.37 -10.49 5.25
C GLY A 558 -3.54 -9.76 6.30
N LEU A 559 -2.37 -9.29 5.89
CA LEU A 559 -1.42 -8.57 6.73
C LEU A 559 -1.75 -7.07 6.75
N GLY A 560 -2.12 -6.55 7.91
CA GLY A 560 -2.61 -5.18 8.06
C GLY A 560 -4.04 -5.00 7.54
N THR A 561 -4.63 -3.86 7.84
CA THR A 561 -5.96 -3.47 7.36
C THR A 561 -5.85 -2.44 6.25
N GLU A 562 -6.95 -2.15 5.56
CA GLU A 562 -7.04 -1.07 4.56
C GLU A 562 -6.46 0.25 5.07
N ALA A 563 -6.76 0.61 6.32
CA ALA A 563 -6.26 1.84 6.94
C ALA A 563 -4.74 1.83 7.20
N THR A 564 -4.10 0.65 7.31
CA THR A 564 -2.72 0.53 7.79
C THR A 564 -1.71 0.10 6.73
N ARG A 565 -2.13 -0.52 5.62
CA ARG A 565 -1.19 -1.01 4.58
C ARG A 565 -0.38 0.11 3.95
N ALA A 566 -1.03 1.12 3.37
CA ALA A 566 -0.34 2.24 2.73
C ALA A 566 0.56 3.03 3.72
N PRO A 567 0.11 3.43 4.93
CA PRO A 567 0.98 4.02 5.93
C PRO A 567 2.16 3.13 6.33
N THR A 568 2.00 1.79 6.31
CA THR A 568 3.11 0.85 6.60
C THR A 568 4.17 0.92 5.51
N LEU A 569 3.78 0.89 4.23
CA LEU A 569 4.71 1.03 3.11
C LEU A 569 5.46 2.37 3.18
N GLU A 570 4.74 3.45 3.44
CA GLU A 570 5.33 4.78 3.61
C GLU A 570 6.34 4.82 4.77
N LYS A 571 6.01 4.19 5.90
CA LYS A 571 6.91 4.08 7.05
C LYS A 571 8.17 3.28 6.72
N ILE A 572 8.06 2.16 5.98
CA ILE A 572 9.21 1.35 5.54
C ILE A 572 10.11 2.18 4.62
N LYS A 573 9.52 2.90 3.67
CA LYS A 573 10.22 3.79 2.74
C LYS A 573 10.92 4.94 3.45
N ASN A 574 10.26 5.61 4.38
CA ASN A 574 10.81 6.69 5.20
C ASN A 574 11.88 6.21 6.19
N ASN A 575 11.84 4.96 6.60
CA ASN A 575 12.90 4.32 7.38
C ASN A 575 14.09 3.86 6.51
N HIS A 576 14.05 4.11 5.20
CA HIS A 576 15.06 3.73 4.22
C HIS A 576 15.33 2.22 4.15
N TRP A 577 14.31 1.38 4.36
CA TRP A 577 14.48 -0.07 4.25
C TRP A 577 14.29 -0.57 2.83
N TYR A 578 13.55 0.16 2.00
CA TYR A 578 13.52 -0.05 0.56
C TYR A 578 13.55 1.27 -0.22
N VAL A 579 13.89 1.16 -1.50
CA VAL A 579 13.81 2.24 -2.49
C VAL A 579 13.04 1.75 -3.71
N VAL A 580 12.36 2.68 -4.39
CA VAL A 580 11.69 2.39 -5.67
C VAL A 580 12.60 2.83 -6.81
N LYS A 581 12.97 1.89 -7.69
CA LYS A 581 13.77 2.14 -8.90
C LYS A 581 13.01 1.63 -10.12
N LYS A 582 12.72 2.50 -11.08
CA LYS A 582 11.93 2.16 -12.30
C LYS A 582 10.61 1.46 -11.95
N GLY A 583 9.87 1.98 -10.96
CA GLY A 583 8.60 1.42 -10.48
C GLY A 583 8.71 0.10 -9.71
N ARG A 584 9.93 -0.38 -9.39
CA ARG A 584 10.15 -1.64 -8.66
C ARG A 584 10.80 -1.39 -7.32
N ILE A 585 10.35 -2.14 -6.32
CA ILE A 585 10.89 -2.09 -4.96
C ILE A 585 12.19 -2.88 -4.88
N HIS A 586 13.20 -2.28 -4.25
CA HIS A 586 14.48 -2.90 -3.92
C HIS A 586 14.81 -2.65 -2.46
N LEU A 587 15.20 -3.68 -1.73
CA LEU A 587 15.71 -3.50 -0.38
C LEU A 587 17.01 -2.68 -0.40
N THR A 588 17.16 -1.86 0.63
CA THR A 588 18.46 -1.29 0.97
C THR A 588 19.29 -2.30 1.77
N GLU A 589 20.57 -2.02 1.92
CA GLU A 589 21.42 -2.87 2.77
C GLU A 589 20.92 -2.90 4.23
N LEU A 590 20.39 -1.77 4.74
CA LEU A 590 19.76 -1.73 6.07
C LEU A 590 18.51 -2.61 6.13
N GLY A 591 17.64 -2.54 5.11
CA GLY A 591 16.44 -3.38 5.03
C GLY A 591 16.79 -4.87 5.00
N ARG A 592 17.82 -5.25 4.23
CA ARG A 592 18.32 -6.63 4.14
C ARG A 592 18.90 -7.10 5.48
N LEU A 593 19.74 -6.29 6.11
CA LEU A 593 20.29 -6.59 7.44
C LEU A 593 19.19 -6.82 8.48
N LEU A 594 18.19 -5.94 8.51
CA LEU A 594 17.05 -6.08 9.43
C LEU A 594 16.30 -7.40 9.21
N CYS A 595 15.96 -7.73 7.96
CA CYS A 595 15.28 -8.98 7.63
C CYS A 595 16.08 -10.22 8.11
N GLN A 596 17.39 -10.22 7.90
CA GLN A 596 18.27 -11.28 8.39
C GLN A 596 18.29 -11.33 9.92
N SER A 597 18.32 -10.16 10.58
CA SER A 597 18.41 -10.05 12.04
C SER A 597 17.20 -10.56 12.81
N TYR A 598 16.04 -10.70 12.17
CA TYR A 598 14.83 -11.26 12.79
C TYR A 598 14.23 -12.44 12.01
N SER A 599 15.00 -13.07 11.10
CA SER A 599 14.50 -14.14 10.22
C SER A 599 13.93 -15.34 10.96
N SER A 600 14.43 -15.67 12.15
CA SER A 600 13.93 -16.76 13.00
C SER A 600 12.81 -16.34 13.95
N VAL A 601 12.50 -15.05 14.06
CA VAL A 601 11.47 -14.50 14.95
C VAL A 601 10.14 -14.47 14.22
N LYS A 602 9.32 -15.50 14.39
CA LYS A 602 8.08 -15.70 13.63
C LYS A 602 7.16 -14.48 13.62
N ILE A 603 6.96 -13.80 14.74
CA ILE A 603 6.10 -12.60 14.81
C ILE A 603 6.63 -11.42 13.96
N LEU A 604 7.91 -11.41 13.61
CA LEU A 604 8.55 -10.38 12.80
C LEU A 604 8.84 -10.81 11.36
N SER A 605 8.87 -12.11 11.08
CA SER A 605 9.21 -12.64 9.75
C SER A 605 8.07 -13.38 9.06
N ASP A 606 7.00 -13.73 9.78
CA ASP A 606 5.95 -14.59 9.29
C ASP A 606 4.55 -13.98 9.47
N ALA A 607 3.81 -13.88 8.38
CA ALA A 607 2.44 -13.39 8.38
C ALA A 607 1.45 -14.30 9.13
N GLN A 608 1.76 -15.61 9.29
CA GLN A 608 0.89 -16.56 10.01
C GLN A 608 0.70 -16.16 11.47
N THR A 609 1.79 -15.80 12.15
CA THR A 609 1.73 -15.36 13.54
C THR A 609 0.91 -14.07 13.68
N THR A 610 1.00 -13.16 12.70
CA THR A 610 0.16 -11.96 12.67
C THR A 610 -1.31 -12.30 12.49
N ALA A 611 -1.65 -13.30 11.67
CA ALA A 611 -3.03 -13.76 11.50
C ALA A 611 -3.64 -14.26 12.82
N LEU A 612 -2.90 -15.08 13.57
CA LEU A 612 -3.33 -15.57 14.88
C LEU A 612 -3.57 -14.43 15.90
N TRP A 613 -2.74 -13.39 15.85
CA TRP A 613 -2.98 -12.20 16.65
C TRP A 613 -4.25 -11.46 16.24
N GLU A 614 -4.45 -11.20 14.96
CA GLU A 614 -5.66 -10.53 14.47
C GLU A 614 -6.93 -11.33 14.80
N GLN A 615 -6.88 -12.66 14.71
CA GLN A 615 -7.98 -13.53 15.16
C GLN A 615 -8.27 -13.35 16.65
N SER A 616 -7.22 -13.36 17.47
CA SER A 616 -7.36 -13.16 18.92
C SER A 616 -7.90 -11.78 19.28
N LEU A 617 -7.51 -10.75 18.52
CA LEU A 617 -8.05 -9.39 18.64
C LEU A 617 -9.50 -9.34 18.20
N LYS A 618 -9.87 -10.00 17.09
CA LYS A 618 -11.26 -10.07 16.62
C LYS A 618 -12.19 -10.73 17.62
N LYS A 619 -11.72 -11.73 18.36
CA LYS A 619 -12.47 -12.34 19.45
C LYS A 619 -12.81 -11.35 20.57
N ILE A 620 -12.01 -10.27 20.76
CA ILE A 620 -12.33 -9.21 21.72
C ILE A 620 -13.53 -8.40 21.23
N SER A 621 -13.54 -7.97 19.95
CA SER A 621 -14.68 -7.24 19.40
C SER A 621 -15.96 -8.06 19.27
N ASN A 622 -15.85 -9.39 19.26
CA ASN A 622 -16.99 -10.30 19.30
C ASN A 622 -17.47 -10.61 20.74
N GLY A 623 -16.76 -10.16 21.78
CA GLY A 623 -17.05 -10.48 23.17
C GLY A 623 -16.62 -11.89 23.63
N GLU A 624 -15.84 -12.61 22.83
CA GLU A 624 -15.38 -13.98 23.08
C GLU A 624 -14.06 -14.05 23.86
N ASN A 625 -13.32 -12.94 23.93
CA ASN A 625 -12.04 -12.83 24.62
C ASN A 625 -11.92 -11.46 25.32
N THR A 626 -10.98 -11.33 26.25
CA THR A 626 -10.70 -10.05 26.92
C THR A 626 -9.34 -9.51 26.51
N LYS A 627 -9.21 -8.20 26.62
CA LYS A 627 -7.95 -7.47 26.37
C LYS A 627 -6.84 -7.96 27.32
N GLU A 628 -7.17 -8.16 28.58
CA GLU A 628 -6.23 -8.58 29.64
C GLU A 628 -5.64 -9.96 29.33
N ARG A 629 -6.48 -10.92 28.94
CA ARG A 629 -6.05 -12.27 28.57
C ARG A 629 -5.14 -12.26 27.33
N PHE A 630 -5.48 -11.44 26.35
CA PHE A 630 -4.65 -11.28 25.15
C PHE A 630 -3.28 -10.70 25.49
N LEU A 631 -3.23 -9.60 26.28
CA LEU A 631 -1.98 -8.92 26.64
C LEU A 631 -1.10 -9.79 27.54
N ALA A 632 -1.67 -10.60 28.42
CA ALA A 632 -0.90 -11.52 29.28
C ALA A 632 -0.02 -12.49 28.46
N ASN A 633 -0.49 -12.95 27.30
CA ASN A 633 0.31 -13.81 26.41
C ASN A 633 1.50 -13.06 25.81
N ILE A 634 1.32 -11.77 25.46
CA ILE A 634 2.39 -10.94 24.92
C ILE A 634 3.45 -10.67 26.01
N ILE A 635 3.02 -10.31 27.20
CA ILE A 635 3.91 -10.04 28.34
C ILE A 635 4.73 -11.30 28.69
N ARG A 636 4.10 -12.49 28.65
CA ARG A 636 4.82 -13.75 28.86
C ARG A 636 5.91 -13.99 27.82
N TYR A 637 5.67 -13.65 26.55
CA TYR A 637 6.67 -13.77 25.47
C TYR A 637 7.82 -12.76 25.62
N LEU A 638 7.60 -11.65 26.33
CA LEU A 638 8.64 -10.67 26.66
C LEU A 638 9.44 -11.03 27.94
N ASN A 639 9.00 -12.01 28.71
CA ASN A 639 9.71 -12.40 29.94
C ASN A 639 10.99 -13.18 29.60
N ARG A 640 12.14 -12.65 30.01
CA ARG A 640 13.48 -13.25 29.77
C ARG A 640 13.70 -14.58 30.49
N GLU A 641 12.98 -14.83 31.55
CA GLU A 641 13.06 -16.08 32.33
C GLU A 641 12.37 -17.25 31.60
N SER A 642 11.58 -16.97 30.58
CA SER A 642 10.93 -18.01 29.78
C SER A 642 11.93 -18.57 28.76
N ASP A 643 11.98 -19.91 28.61
CA ASP A 643 12.82 -20.58 27.60
C ASP A 643 12.54 -20.10 26.18
N LYS A 644 11.27 -19.80 25.90
CA LYS A 644 10.81 -19.24 24.62
C LYS A 644 10.42 -17.78 24.81
N ASN A 645 11.34 -16.90 24.50
CA ASN A 645 11.11 -15.46 24.59
C ASN A 645 11.65 -14.72 23.36
N LEU A 646 11.18 -13.48 23.19
CA LEU A 646 11.55 -12.60 22.06
C LEU A 646 13.06 -12.42 21.92
N PHE A 647 13.77 -12.25 23.02
CA PHE A 647 15.19 -11.89 23.04
C PHE A 647 16.06 -13.08 22.60
N ASN A 648 15.74 -14.29 23.06
CA ASN A 648 16.41 -15.50 22.62
C ASN A 648 16.18 -15.77 21.13
N ASP A 649 14.96 -15.55 20.64
CA ASP A 649 14.65 -15.69 19.21
C ASP A 649 15.41 -14.68 18.36
N LEU A 650 15.56 -13.43 18.83
CA LEU A 650 16.36 -12.40 18.16
C LEU A 650 17.85 -12.75 18.15
N ASP A 651 18.42 -13.20 19.29
CA ASP A 651 19.81 -13.61 19.35
C ASP A 651 20.12 -14.77 18.41
N ASN A 652 19.25 -15.78 18.37
CA ASN A 652 19.37 -16.92 17.46
C ASN A 652 19.36 -16.49 15.98
N SER A 653 18.55 -15.49 15.63
CA SER A 653 18.54 -14.90 14.29
C SER A 653 19.84 -14.14 14.01
N MET A 654 20.21 -13.24 14.90
CA MET A 654 21.36 -12.36 14.72
C MET A 654 22.68 -13.09 14.68
N ASN A 655 22.80 -14.25 15.33
CA ASN A 655 24.01 -15.09 15.28
C ASN A 655 24.26 -15.74 13.91
N LYS A 656 23.24 -15.77 13.04
CA LYS A 656 23.32 -16.30 11.66
C LYS A 656 23.61 -15.25 10.62
N VAL A 657 23.67 -13.97 10.99
CA VAL A 657 23.86 -12.84 10.07
C VAL A 657 25.33 -12.72 9.67
N ASP A 658 25.59 -12.59 8.36
CA ASP A 658 26.88 -12.16 7.87
C ASP A 658 26.96 -10.64 7.92
N TYR A 659 27.75 -10.12 8.84
CA TYR A 659 27.92 -8.68 9.05
C TYR A 659 28.97 -8.02 8.13
N LEU A 660 29.76 -8.80 7.36
CA LEU A 660 30.86 -8.23 6.55
C LEU A 660 30.34 -7.27 5.49
N LEU A 661 29.37 -7.70 4.70
CA LEU A 661 28.76 -6.87 3.65
C LEU A 661 28.20 -5.54 4.20
N TYR A 662 27.55 -5.61 5.35
CA TYR A 662 26.99 -4.42 5.96
C TYR A 662 28.05 -3.50 6.56
N LYS A 663 29.13 -4.05 7.11
CA LYS A 663 30.28 -3.26 7.58
C LYS A 663 30.92 -2.49 6.42
N GLU A 664 31.15 -3.13 5.28
CA GLU A 664 31.64 -2.47 4.07
C GLU A 664 30.72 -1.36 3.58
N TYR A 665 29.40 -1.62 3.59
CA TYR A 665 28.40 -0.61 3.24
C TYR A 665 28.45 0.59 4.20
N MET A 666 28.50 0.33 5.52
CA MET A 666 28.57 1.39 6.53
C MET A 666 29.90 2.17 6.46
N GLU A 667 30.97 1.53 6.06
CA GLU A 667 32.25 2.20 5.85
C GLU A 667 32.19 3.14 4.65
N LYS A 668 31.58 2.71 3.54
CA LYS A 668 31.27 3.56 2.39
C LYS A 668 30.35 4.74 2.77
N LEU A 669 29.30 4.49 3.57
CA LEU A 669 28.42 5.54 4.09
C LEU A 669 29.18 6.51 5.02
N ARG A 670 30.05 6.00 5.88
CA ARG A 670 30.86 6.83 6.77
C ARG A 670 31.83 7.71 5.98
N GLN A 671 32.43 7.18 4.94
CA GLN A 671 33.25 7.96 4.01
C GLN A 671 32.41 9.03 3.29
N SER A 672 31.18 8.72 2.85
CA SER A 672 30.26 9.72 2.29
C SER A 672 29.67 10.69 3.33
N ALA A 673 29.39 10.24 4.55
CA ALA A 673 28.86 11.07 5.64
C ALA A 673 29.90 12.02 6.24
N THR A 674 31.20 11.72 6.13
CA THR A 674 32.24 12.66 6.46
C THR A 674 32.34 13.81 5.46
N GLY A 675 31.51 13.80 4.42
CA GLY A 675 31.55 14.82 3.37
C GLY A 675 32.76 14.74 2.49
N GLU A 676 33.51 13.64 2.56
CA GLU A 676 34.69 13.42 1.75
C GLU A 676 34.32 13.16 0.30
N VAL A 677 34.75 14.03 -0.59
CA VAL A 677 34.43 14.02 -2.01
C VAL A 677 35.54 13.39 -2.83
N GLY A 678 36.74 13.44 -2.32
CA GLY A 678 37.94 12.93 -2.96
C GLY A 678 39.21 13.49 -2.33
N GLU A 679 40.35 13.27 -2.98
CA GLU A 679 41.65 13.77 -2.53
C GLU A 679 41.90 15.19 -3.02
N CYS A 680 42.61 15.96 -2.20
CA CYS A 680 43.03 17.32 -2.52
C CYS A 680 44.07 17.29 -3.64
N PRO A 681 43.86 17.99 -4.77
CA PRO A 681 44.81 18.00 -5.85
C PRO A 681 46.13 18.78 -5.51
N LYS A 682 46.17 19.42 -4.33
CA LYS A 682 47.33 20.19 -3.84
C LYS A 682 48.19 19.44 -2.81
N CYS A 683 47.55 18.69 -1.89
CA CYS A 683 48.26 18.04 -0.78
C CYS A 683 47.79 16.61 -0.47
N HIS A 684 46.96 16.01 -1.31
CA HIS A 684 46.41 14.65 -1.21
C HIS A 684 45.60 14.35 0.06
N ALA A 685 45.36 15.33 0.93
CA ALA A 685 44.47 15.16 2.08
C ALA A 685 43.00 15.12 1.64
N PRO A 686 42.09 14.53 2.44
CA PRO A 686 40.69 14.49 2.11
C PRO A 686 40.06 15.87 1.85
N VAL A 687 39.20 15.97 0.81
CA VAL A 687 38.42 17.18 0.50
C VAL A 687 36.97 16.92 0.94
N ARG A 688 36.39 17.86 1.70
CA ARG A 688 35.10 17.73 2.33
C ARG A 688 34.12 18.86 1.98
N TYR A 689 32.83 18.59 2.06
CA TYR A 689 31.77 19.62 2.00
C TYR A 689 31.78 20.46 3.28
N ILE A 690 31.75 21.78 3.10
CA ILE A 690 31.57 22.75 4.17
C ILE A 690 30.40 23.66 3.82
N THR A 691 29.53 23.91 4.79
CA THR A 691 28.47 24.87 4.66
C THR A 691 28.77 26.10 5.48
N SER A 692 28.85 27.27 4.82
CA SER A 692 29.04 28.57 5.48
C SER A 692 27.83 28.98 6.30
N LYS A 693 27.98 29.98 7.20
CA LYS A 693 26.88 30.60 7.96
C LYS A 693 25.73 31.09 7.05
N ASN A 694 26.06 31.49 5.81
CA ASN A 694 25.06 31.95 4.80
C ASN A 694 24.51 30.80 3.94
N LYS A 695 24.55 29.55 4.40
CA LYS A 695 24.05 28.35 3.73
C LYS A 695 24.67 28.05 2.34
N LYS A 696 25.81 28.66 2.00
CA LYS A 696 26.57 28.33 0.79
C LYS A 696 27.45 27.10 1.04
N VAL A 697 27.47 26.20 0.06
CA VAL A 697 28.24 24.93 0.14
C VAL A 697 29.51 25.06 -0.66
N PHE A 698 30.63 24.63 -0.07
CA PHE A 698 31.96 24.63 -0.65
C PHE A 698 32.63 23.26 -0.46
N LEU A 699 33.58 22.92 -1.30
CA LEU A 699 34.53 21.87 -1.03
C LEU A 699 35.82 22.51 -0.45
N LYS A 700 36.33 21.96 0.64
CA LYS A 700 37.59 22.43 1.27
C LYS A 700 38.45 21.25 1.67
N CYS A 701 39.75 21.40 1.49
CA CYS A 701 40.77 20.44 1.97
C CYS A 701 40.72 20.34 3.49
N GLN A 702 40.83 19.12 4.03
CA GLN A 702 40.86 18.90 5.48
C GLN A 702 42.05 19.65 6.16
N ASN A 703 43.20 19.69 5.52
CA ASN A 703 44.37 20.44 6.00
C ASN A 703 44.17 21.97 5.96
N GLY A 704 43.08 22.42 5.35
CA GLY A 704 42.66 23.82 5.35
C GLY A 704 41.66 24.17 6.46
N LEU A 705 41.23 23.17 7.26
CA LEU A 705 40.28 23.34 8.34
C LEU A 705 41.02 23.39 9.68
N LEU A 706 40.88 24.51 10.37
CA LEU A 706 41.38 24.68 11.73
C LEU A 706 40.21 24.59 12.73
N THR A 707 40.45 23.95 13.87
CA THR A 707 39.54 23.97 15.00
C THR A 707 39.52 25.35 15.67
N GLN A 708 38.51 25.64 16.48
CA GLN A 708 38.49 26.91 17.23
C GLN A 708 39.70 27.08 18.16
N GLU A 709 40.19 25.99 18.72
CA GLU A 709 41.34 25.95 19.58
C GLU A 709 42.62 26.25 18.81
N GLN A 710 42.82 25.68 17.63
CA GLN A 710 43.92 25.95 16.73
C GLN A 710 43.91 27.39 16.23
N LEU A 711 42.75 27.94 15.91
CA LEU A 711 42.57 29.34 15.54
C LEU A 711 42.94 30.29 16.70
N ALA A 712 42.54 29.94 17.93
CA ALA A 712 42.87 30.70 19.13
C ALA A 712 44.40 30.69 19.44
N ASN A 713 45.07 29.59 19.07
CA ASN A 713 46.52 29.42 19.23
C ASN A 713 47.33 30.05 18.08
N GLY A 714 46.69 30.71 17.11
CA GLY A 714 47.36 31.36 15.99
C GLY A 714 47.92 30.42 14.92
N GLU A 715 47.46 29.16 14.88
CA GLU A 715 47.86 28.19 13.86
C GLU A 715 47.38 28.62 12.47
N VAL A 716 48.18 28.37 11.44
CA VAL A 716 47.87 28.68 10.03
C VAL A 716 47.51 27.36 9.30
N ALA A 717 46.47 27.36 8.51
CA ALA A 717 46.10 26.23 7.70
C ALA A 717 47.22 25.82 6.72
N SER A 718 47.55 24.52 6.69
CA SER A 718 48.60 23.99 5.84
C SER A 718 48.23 23.81 4.37
N CYS A 719 46.93 23.97 4.03
CA CYS A 719 46.42 23.91 2.66
C CYS A 719 45.22 24.86 2.48
N ASP A 720 45.25 25.63 1.41
CA ASP A 720 44.24 26.64 1.08
C ASP A 720 43.26 26.18 -0.01
N PHE A 721 43.29 24.91 -0.45
CA PHE A 721 42.45 24.40 -1.51
C PHE A 721 40.98 24.47 -1.12
N PHE A 722 40.23 25.15 -2.01
CA PHE A 722 38.76 25.22 -1.88
C PHE A 722 38.11 25.35 -3.26
N LEU A 723 36.87 24.81 -3.41
CA LEU A 723 36.03 24.97 -4.60
C LEU A 723 34.61 25.40 -4.22
N ASN A 724 34.07 26.34 -5.00
CA ASN A 724 32.67 26.73 -4.89
C ASN A 724 31.78 25.67 -5.56
N MET A 725 30.74 25.24 -4.86
CA MET A 725 29.77 24.28 -5.38
C MET A 725 28.64 24.91 -6.22
N GLU A 726 28.76 26.21 -6.51
CA GLU A 726 27.87 26.92 -7.42
C GLU A 726 28.66 27.70 -8.46
N VAL A 727 28.45 27.43 -9.74
CA VAL A 727 29.17 28.05 -10.88
C VAL A 727 28.12 28.52 -11.89
N ALA A 728 28.15 29.80 -12.29
CA ALA A 728 27.23 30.43 -13.22
C ALA A 728 25.72 30.10 -12.88
N SER A 729 25.38 30.31 -11.61
CA SER A 729 24.03 30.05 -11.03
C SER A 729 23.58 28.58 -11.10
N LYS A 730 24.51 27.66 -11.30
CA LYS A 730 24.22 26.22 -11.30
C LYS A 730 24.96 25.51 -10.17
N LYS A 731 24.22 24.74 -9.36
CA LYS A 731 24.80 23.92 -8.31
C LYS A 731 25.48 22.69 -8.92
N LEU A 732 26.71 22.42 -8.50
CA LEU A 732 27.43 21.23 -8.89
C LEU A 732 26.92 20.01 -8.12
N THR A 733 26.77 18.88 -8.82
CA THR A 733 26.45 17.61 -8.19
C THR A 733 27.69 16.96 -7.57
N GLU A 734 27.51 16.04 -6.65
CA GLU A 734 28.62 15.26 -6.06
C GLU A 734 29.45 14.56 -7.14
N LYS A 735 28.81 13.99 -8.16
CA LYS A 735 29.50 13.35 -9.29
C LYS A 735 30.40 14.35 -10.02
N MET A 736 29.90 15.56 -10.29
CA MET A 736 30.72 16.61 -10.92
C MET A 736 31.92 17.01 -10.04
N ALA A 737 31.70 17.12 -8.74
CA ALA A 737 32.74 17.41 -7.78
C ALA A 737 33.82 16.32 -7.77
N ARG A 738 33.45 15.05 -7.73
CA ARG A 738 34.38 13.92 -7.83
C ARG A 738 35.14 13.89 -9.16
N ASP A 739 34.44 14.11 -10.29
CA ASP A 739 35.07 14.18 -11.61
C ASP A 739 36.10 15.34 -11.68
N LEU A 740 35.82 16.50 -11.06
CA LEU A 740 36.75 17.62 -11.00
C LEU A 740 37.99 17.28 -10.18
N LEU A 741 37.84 16.60 -9.04
CA LEU A 741 39.00 16.22 -8.19
C LEU A 741 39.82 15.10 -8.83
N THR A 742 39.20 14.13 -9.55
CA THR A 742 39.91 12.95 -10.08
C THR A 742 40.36 13.11 -11.53
N LYS A 743 39.50 13.70 -12.40
CA LYS A 743 39.70 13.81 -13.85
C LYS A 743 40.00 15.25 -14.29
N ARG A 744 39.97 16.19 -13.34
CA ARG A 744 40.11 17.64 -13.56
C ARG A 744 39.05 18.24 -14.52
N ARG A 745 38.03 17.47 -14.93
CA ARG A 745 36.95 17.94 -15.82
C ARG A 745 35.64 17.18 -15.61
N THR A 746 34.53 17.86 -15.84
CA THR A 746 33.19 17.22 -15.87
C THR A 746 32.83 16.68 -17.25
N SER A 747 31.77 15.86 -17.33
CA SER A 747 31.01 15.68 -18.57
C SER A 747 30.36 17.00 -18.99
N LEU A 748 29.84 17.07 -20.24
CA LEU A 748 29.13 18.27 -20.75
C LEU A 748 27.92 18.57 -19.85
N VAL A 749 27.87 19.79 -19.34
CA VAL A 749 26.80 20.30 -18.48
C VAL A 749 26.01 21.33 -19.26
N LYS A 750 24.70 21.15 -19.33
CA LYS A 750 23.79 22.02 -20.11
C LYS A 750 23.23 23.14 -19.24
N GLY A 751 23.00 24.31 -19.84
CA GLY A 751 22.18 25.37 -19.27
C GLY A 751 22.85 26.22 -18.19
N PHE A 752 24.12 26.59 -18.34
CA PHE A 752 24.75 27.64 -17.52
C PHE A 752 24.20 29.01 -17.93
N LYS A 753 23.96 29.89 -16.96
CA LYS A 753 23.53 31.27 -17.24
C LYS A 753 24.71 32.11 -17.73
N LYS A 754 24.52 32.86 -18.79
CA LYS A 754 25.50 33.87 -19.25
C LYS A 754 25.60 35.02 -18.25
N SER A 755 26.78 35.63 -18.14
CA SER A 755 27.06 36.73 -17.20
C SER A 755 26.18 37.97 -17.45
N ASN A 756 25.69 38.15 -18.68
CA ASN A 756 24.79 39.25 -19.06
C ASN A 756 23.29 38.92 -18.81
N ASN A 757 22.97 37.83 -18.15
CA ASN A 757 21.61 37.30 -17.95
C ASN A 757 20.79 37.05 -19.24
N GLN A 758 21.41 37.10 -20.41
CA GLN A 758 20.72 36.83 -21.70
C GLN A 758 21.07 35.45 -22.23
N GLY A 759 20.24 34.45 -21.85
CA GLY A 759 20.33 33.10 -22.35
C GLY A 759 21.26 32.17 -21.56
N THR A 760 21.36 30.93 -22.04
CA THR A 760 22.18 29.86 -21.44
C THR A 760 23.23 29.38 -22.43
N PHE A 761 24.24 28.65 -21.90
CA PHE A 761 25.26 27.98 -22.69
C PHE A 761 25.58 26.62 -22.09
N ASP A 762 26.09 25.72 -22.90
CA ASP A 762 26.52 24.39 -22.49
C ASP A 762 28.07 24.35 -22.49
N ALA A 763 28.64 23.78 -21.44
CA ALA A 763 30.10 23.68 -21.30
C ALA A 763 30.50 22.53 -20.37
N ARG A 764 31.73 22.12 -20.44
CA ARG A 764 32.38 21.32 -19.42
C ARG A 764 33.00 22.26 -18.40
N ILE A 765 33.02 21.91 -17.12
CA ILE A 765 33.76 22.60 -16.10
C ILE A 765 35.09 21.89 -15.99
N ILE A 766 36.17 22.65 -16.04
CA ILE A 766 37.55 22.15 -15.83
C ILE A 766 38.18 22.80 -14.58
N LEU A 767 38.97 22.01 -13.89
CA LEU A 767 39.82 22.46 -12.82
C LEU A 767 41.23 22.69 -13.44
N ASN A 768 41.57 23.97 -13.69
CA ASN A 768 42.80 24.33 -14.36
C ASN A 768 44.04 24.08 -13.47
N ASP A 769 45.23 24.34 -13.98
CA ASP A 769 46.51 24.11 -13.24
C ASP A 769 46.63 25.00 -12.01
N ASP A 770 46.02 26.18 -12.00
CA ASP A 770 45.90 27.04 -10.81
C ASP A 770 44.88 26.58 -9.79
N LEU A 771 44.27 25.39 -10.01
CA LEU A 771 43.19 24.81 -9.21
C LEU A 771 41.91 25.68 -9.12
N LYS A 772 41.66 26.47 -10.17
CA LYS A 772 40.44 27.29 -10.32
C LYS A 772 39.50 26.68 -11.34
N LEU A 773 38.20 26.92 -11.14
CA LEU A 773 37.16 26.46 -12.07
C LEU A 773 37.13 27.38 -13.31
N SER A 774 37.10 26.78 -14.47
CA SER A 774 36.90 27.44 -15.78
C SER A 774 35.99 26.63 -16.68
N PHE A 775 35.56 27.22 -17.82
CA PHE A 775 34.70 26.57 -18.78
C PHE A 775 35.46 26.17 -20.03
N GLU A 776 35.27 24.93 -20.45
CA GLU A 776 35.65 24.41 -21.76
C GLU A 776 34.39 24.31 -22.64
N LYS A 777 34.40 24.98 -23.81
CA LYS A 777 33.28 24.86 -24.76
C LYS A 777 33.19 23.41 -25.26
N GLY A 778 31.97 22.86 -25.27
CA GLY A 778 31.75 21.50 -25.73
C GLY A 778 31.77 21.36 -27.25
#